data_b9c0e551b9c8247a731617150544b12c
#
_entry.id   b9c0e551b9c8247a731617150544b12c
#
_cell.length_a   1.000
_cell.length_b   1.000
_cell.length_c   1.000
_cell.angle_alpha   90.00
_cell.angle_beta   90.00
_cell.angle_gamma   90.00
#
_symmetry.space_group_name_H-M   'P 1'
#
loop_
_entity.id
_entity.type
_entity.pdbx_description
1 polymer ?
#
loop_
_entity_poly.entity_id
_entity_poly.type
_entity_poly.pdbx_seq_one_letter_code
_entity_poly.pdbx_strand_id
1 'polypeptide(L)'
;MKSGKQPAAIFLVILSLALVSSFSLSQEKATAKHDGDAKVVLHDGWSLQTSTKVEAKGEVISTPQFAPKGWHEVAVPTTVVAALVKDKTLPDPFPGMNLRSFPGMNYPIGGNFSNIPMAPDSPYSVSWWYRKAFTVPAAYKGKTIWLKFDGINYRANIWLNGKQIANSDDVAGAWRTYELNITAAAKPGSENVLAVQAFAPTDHDLAITFVDWNPAPPDKNMGLWRDVYVTTTGPAALRYPTVVSKVNSPTNDTAQLTVTAQVKNGTNQALKGTLKGQIENVTFEQDVELGPNEAKDVTFTPDKFSQLVFSNPKLWWPVQMGTPNLYKLAMQLEVNGAVSDQSNSEFGIREITSQVNSVGGRVFQINGKNILIRGGGWTPDMMLRENSQRLHDEFRYVKDMGLNTVRLEGKLETKEFFDLADKHGILVMAGWCCCDFWERWPRWQPKDFDIAKASLRDQIYRLRSHPSLVMWLNGSDNPPPPDVEQMYLDVEKDLFWPNPVVSSATGKKTSVTGDSGMKMSGPYEYVAPSYWEVDTPEGQPGRKLCNPGGCGGGYGFDSETSMGPAVPPIESIRAMVGKDHMWPIDDVWNYHAGGGEFKTIGVFSDALANRYGKSDNVEDFAIKSQMQTYEGVRAMYEAYSRNKYQSAGVIQWMLNNAWPSMIWHLYDYYMRPGGGYFGAKRAMEALHPLYGYDDHSIWVVSSQYTDVKGLKLLTKIYNIDATEKFTQENPVDASADSTAKVFTLPDVSGLSNTYFLVLRLEDSTGKQVGSNFYWLSTKPEVVDWAKSTWWMTPTASYADFTAISQLPKVKLKVTDRTERKGEESITHVTIENPSKSLAFFVRLKVDKGAKGEEILPVVWEDNYISLLPGEKREITASYRASELGAAKPEVEASGWNIE
;
A
#
# COMPACT_ATOMS: atom_id res chain seq x y z
N MET A 1 -35.62 55.83 55.60
CA MET A 1 -35.99 56.87 54.63
C MET A 1 -34.95 56.87 53.51
N LYS A 2 -35.41 56.69 52.26
CA LYS A 2 -34.79 57.08 50.97
C LYS A 2 -33.42 56.59 50.73
N SER A 3 -33.20 55.55 49.78
CA SER A 3 -33.25 55.57 48.31
C SER A 3 -32.03 56.26 47.68
N GLY A 4 -31.30 55.53 46.87
CA GLY A 4 -30.29 56.05 45.86
C GLY A 4 -29.43 55.03 45.20
N LYS A 5 -29.89 54.52 44.15
CA LYS A 5 -29.32 54.10 42.84
C LYS A 5 -27.80 53.88 42.66
N GLN A 6 -27.52 52.74 42.05
CA GLN A 6 -26.28 52.32 41.36
C GLN A 6 -25.77 53.27 40.26
N PRO A 7 -24.53 53.11 39.82
CA PRO A 7 -24.39 52.40 38.53
C PRO A 7 -23.30 51.33 38.48
N ALA A 8 -23.54 50.40 37.58
CA ALA A 8 -22.77 49.26 37.29
C ALA A 8 -21.47 49.58 36.52
N ALA A 9 -20.38 48.96 36.88
CA ALA A 9 -19.17 48.88 36.06
C ALA A 9 -19.11 47.51 35.34
N ILE A 10 -19.13 47.58 34.02
CA ILE A 10 -19.02 46.42 33.11
C ILE A 10 -17.58 46.00 33.05
N PHE A 11 -17.23 44.78 33.55
CA PHE A 11 -15.98 44.09 33.24
C PHE A 11 -16.19 43.25 31.99
N LEU A 12 -15.50 43.66 30.93
CA LEU A 12 -15.42 42.87 29.68
C LEU A 12 -14.41 41.75 29.89
N VAL A 13 -14.89 40.52 30.05
CA VAL A 13 -14.06 39.30 29.98
C VAL A 13 -14.03 38.85 28.53
N ILE A 14 -12.87 39.00 27.90
CA ILE A 14 -12.62 38.45 26.57
C ILE A 14 -12.35 36.94 26.73
N LEU A 15 -13.36 36.15 26.41
CA LEU A 15 -13.28 34.70 26.34
C LEU A 15 -12.74 34.33 24.92
N SER A 16 -11.48 34.01 24.84
CA SER A 16 -10.91 33.43 23.62
C SER A 16 -11.43 32.00 23.46
N LEU A 17 -12.44 31.82 22.61
CA LEU A 17 -12.87 30.49 22.15
C LEU A 17 -11.78 29.90 21.25
N ALA A 18 -11.05 28.91 21.74
CA ALA A 18 -10.34 27.96 20.92
C ALA A 18 -11.39 27.08 20.22
N LEU A 19 -11.60 27.27 18.93
CA LEU A 19 -12.36 26.38 18.09
C LEU A 19 -11.54 25.10 17.90
N VAL A 20 -11.78 24.12 18.75
CA VAL A 20 -11.50 22.73 18.46
C VAL A 20 -12.59 22.25 17.51
N SER A 21 -12.28 22.17 16.23
CA SER A 21 -13.15 21.51 15.25
C SER A 21 -13.15 20.01 15.53
N SER A 22 -14.10 19.57 16.34
CA SER A 22 -14.48 18.17 16.46
C SER A 22 -15.13 17.75 15.13
N PHE A 23 -14.39 17.03 14.29
CA PHE A 23 -14.98 16.23 13.22
C PHE A 23 -15.75 15.08 13.88
N SER A 24 -17.05 15.26 14.06
CA SER A 24 -17.99 14.18 14.26
C SER A 24 -18.11 13.42 12.93
N LEU A 25 -17.44 12.27 12.82
CA LEU A 25 -17.79 11.23 11.88
C LEU A 25 -19.14 10.66 12.29
N SER A 26 -20.22 11.23 11.74
CA SER A 26 -21.52 10.56 11.79
C SER A 26 -21.40 9.29 10.95
N GLN A 27 -21.67 8.14 11.56
CA GLN A 27 -21.96 6.90 10.84
C GLN A 27 -23.04 7.16 9.79
N GLU A 28 -22.64 7.26 8.54
CA GLU A 28 -23.51 6.82 7.45
C GLU A 28 -23.41 5.29 7.41
N LYS A 29 -24.44 4.64 7.93
CA LYS A 29 -24.76 3.28 7.57
C LYS A 29 -24.65 3.20 6.05
N ALA A 30 -23.86 2.25 5.54
CA ALA A 30 -23.72 1.95 4.14
C ALA A 30 -25.06 1.52 3.53
N THR A 31 -25.89 2.50 3.26
CA THR A 31 -27.03 2.47 2.35
C THR A 31 -27.12 3.84 1.70
N ALA A 32 -26.07 4.27 1.00
CA ALA A 32 -26.24 5.25 -0.04
C ALA A 32 -26.97 4.51 -1.18
N LYS A 33 -28.30 4.57 -1.17
CA LYS A 33 -29.07 4.39 -2.39
C LYS A 33 -28.61 5.47 -3.36
N HIS A 34 -27.69 5.12 -4.28
CA HIS A 34 -27.50 5.89 -5.48
C HIS A 34 -28.83 5.81 -6.28
N ASP A 35 -29.62 6.88 -6.21
CA ASP A 35 -30.68 7.15 -7.16
C ASP A 35 -30.00 7.46 -8.49
N GLY A 36 -29.89 6.45 -9.38
CA GLY A 36 -29.36 6.67 -10.75
C GLY A 36 -28.82 5.43 -11.33
N ASP A 37 -28.84 4.32 -11.25
CA ASP A 37 -28.63 3.02 -11.88
C ASP A 37 -28.77 1.92 -10.83
N ALA A 38 -29.88 1.24 -10.85
CA ALA A 38 -30.06 0.07 -10.02
C ALA A 38 -29.06 -1.02 -10.46
N LYS A 39 -27.85 -1.01 -9.87
CA LYS A 39 -26.82 -2.02 -10.05
C LYS A 39 -27.27 -3.30 -9.34
N VAL A 40 -27.41 -4.41 -10.08
CA VAL A 40 -27.66 -5.74 -9.50
C VAL A 40 -26.32 -6.46 -9.39
N VAL A 41 -25.71 -6.41 -8.20
CA VAL A 41 -24.47 -7.13 -7.93
C VAL A 41 -24.76 -8.63 -7.76
N LEU A 42 -24.02 -9.47 -8.46
CA LEU A 42 -24.18 -10.93 -8.42
C LEU A 42 -23.13 -11.50 -7.44
N HIS A 43 -23.33 -11.27 -6.14
CA HIS A 43 -22.36 -11.66 -5.09
C HIS A 43 -22.59 -13.10 -4.61
N ASP A 44 -23.66 -13.39 -3.87
CA ASP A 44 -23.89 -14.69 -3.23
C ASP A 44 -24.63 -15.69 -4.13
N GLY A 45 -24.64 -16.97 -3.74
CA GLY A 45 -25.44 -18.02 -4.37
C GLY A 45 -24.95 -18.45 -5.75
N TRP A 46 -23.66 -18.38 -5.99
CA TRP A 46 -23.02 -19.04 -7.12
C TRP A 46 -22.77 -20.52 -6.82
N SER A 47 -22.74 -21.34 -7.86
CA SER A 47 -22.34 -22.75 -7.79
C SER A 47 -21.06 -22.94 -8.62
N LEU A 48 -20.07 -23.64 -8.05
CA LEU A 48 -18.74 -23.87 -8.63
C LEU A 48 -18.47 -25.36 -8.80
N GLN A 49 -17.97 -25.80 -9.96
CA GLN A 49 -17.55 -27.19 -10.18
C GLN A 49 -16.51 -27.32 -11.30
N THR A 50 -15.62 -28.30 -11.17
CA THR A 50 -14.65 -28.63 -12.23
C THR A 50 -15.37 -29.23 -13.45
N SER A 51 -14.91 -28.88 -14.64
CA SER A 51 -15.49 -29.38 -15.89
C SER A 51 -15.37 -30.91 -16.03
N THR A 52 -14.43 -31.54 -15.36
CA THR A 52 -14.27 -33.01 -15.39
C THR A 52 -15.40 -33.76 -14.70
N LYS A 53 -16.20 -33.09 -13.86
CA LYS A 53 -17.36 -33.67 -13.18
C LYS A 53 -18.70 -33.25 -13.81
N VAL A 54 -18.65 -32.50 -14.93
CA VAL A 54 -19.84 -31.92 -15.57
C VAL A 54 -19.88 -32.26 -17.04
N GLU A 55 -20.74 -33.20 -17.43
CA GLU A 55 -20.92 -33.62 -18.83
C GLU A 55 -21.69 -32.58 -19.66
N ALA A 56 -22.55 -31.80 -19.00
CA ALA A 56 -23.40 -30.81 -19.65
C ALA A 56 -22.55 -29.67 -20.22
N LYS A 57 -22.99 -29.16 -21.39
CA LYS A 57 -22.39 -27.98 -22.03
C LYS A 57 -23.02 -26.67 -21.49
N GLY A 58 -22.36 -25.54 -21.78
CA GLY A 58 -22.80 -24.23 -21.31
C GLY A 58 -24.25 -23.86 -21.67
N GLU A 59 -24.75 -24.31 -22.84
CA GLU A 59 -26.13 -24.12 -23.27
C GLU A 59 -27.12 -24.78 -22.32
N VAL A 60 -26.78 -25.89 -21.72
CA VAL A 60 -27.62 -26.61 -20.74
C VAL A 60 -27.40 -26.04 -19.34
N ILE A 61 -26.15 -25.85 -18.93
CA ILE A 61 -25.77 -25.36 -17.58
C ILE A 61 -26.41 -23.98 -17.31
N SER A 62 -26.52 -23.12 -18.32
CA SER A 62 -27.09 -21.78 -18.22
C SER A 62 -28.61 -21.74 -18.34
N THR A 63 -29.29 -22.83 -18.01
CA THR A 63 -30.76 -22.90 -18.01
C THR A 63 -31.34 -23.21 -16.62
N PRO A 64 -32.59 -22.83 -16.32
CA PRO A 64 -33.27 -23.19 -15.06
C PRO A 64 -33.46 -24.69 -14.86
N GLN A 65 -33.52 -25.49 -15.93
CA GLN A 65 -33.68 -26.94 -15.87
C GLN A 65 -32.44 -27.68 -15.37
N PHE A 66 -31.29 -27.09 -15.48
CA PHE A 66 -30.04 -27.68 -14.94
C PHE A 66 -29.99 -27.51 -13.44
N ALA A 67 -29.88 -28.62 -12.71
CA ALA A 67 -29.71 -28.64 -11.26
C ALA A 67 -28.22 -28.86 -10.90
N PRO A 68 -27.54 -27.93 -10.23
CA PRO A 68 -26.12 -28.04 -9.88
C PRO A 68 -25.90 -28.95 -8.64
N LYS A 69 -26.28 -30.22 -8.75
CA LYS A 69 -26.14 -31.18 -7.64
C LYS A 69 -24.68 -31.49 -7.37
N GLY A 70 -24.27 -31.35 -6.10
CA GLY A 70 -22.89 -31.62 -5.67
C GLY A 70 -21.88 -30.55 -6.10
N TRP A 71 -22.34 -29.37 -6.49
CA TRP A 71 -21.50 -28.21 -6.75
C TRP A 71 -21.24 -27.48 -5.44
N HIS A 72 -20.09 -26.82 -5.35
CA HIS A 72 -19.73 -25.94 -4.22
C HIS A 72 -20.57 -24.67 -4.26
N GLU A 73 -21.15 -24.27 -3.15
CA GLU A 73 -21.82 -22.96 -3.02
C GLU A 73 -20.78 -21.89 -2.69
N VAL A 74 -20.72 -20.83 -3.48
CA VAL A 74 -19.67 -19.80 -3.37
C VAL A 74 -20.24 -18.39 -3.56
N ALA A 75 -19.50 -17.40 -3.10
CA ALA A 75 -19.69 -15.99 -3.43
C ALA A 75 -18.64 -15.54 -4.48
N VAL A 76 -18.95 -14.53 -5.25
CA VAL A 76 -18.04 -13.84 -6.19
C VAL A 76 -17.92 -12.40 -5.73
N PRO A 77 -16.71 -11.82 -5.66
CA PRO A 77 -15.45 -12.29 -6.25
C PRO A 77 -14.83 -13.46 -5.48
N THR A 78 -14.26 -14.42 -6.24
CA THR A 78 -13.44 -15.50 -5.69
C THR A 78 -12.63 -16.22 -6.78
N THR A 79 -11.46 -16.75 -6.42
CA THR A 79 -10.76 -17.74 -7.23
C THR A 79 -11.25 -19.15 -6.89
N VAL A 80 -10.87 -20.15 -7.69
CA VAL A 80 -11.26 -21.55 -7.44
C VAL A 80 -10.70 -22.03 -6.10
N VAL A 81 -9.40 -21.86 -5.85
CA VAL A 81 -8.77 -22.31 -4.61
C VAL A 81 -9.29 -21.54 -3.40
N ALA A 82 -9.48 -20.23 -3.51
CA ALA A 82 -10.06 -19.43 -2.41
C ALA A 82 -11.47 -19.92 -2.04
N ALA A 83 -12.29 -20.28 -3.03
CA ALA A 83 -13.60 -20.85 -2.79
C ALA A 83 -13.56 -22.21 -2.07
N LEU A 84 -12.66 -23.11 -2.50
CA LEU A 84 -12.48 -24.44 -1.90
C LEU A 84 -11.90 -24.37 -0.48
N VAL A 85 -11.11 -23.35 -0.16
CA VAL A 85 -10.64 -23.08 1.20
C VAL A 85 -11.79 -22.53 2.07
N LYS A 86 -12.60 -21.62 1.53
CA LYS A 86 -13.73 -21.02 2.25
C LYS A 86 -14.80 -22.05 2.65
N ASP A 87 -15.10 -23.01 1.80
CA ASP A 87 -16.06 -24.07 2.06
C ASP A 87 -15.45 -25.28 2.81
N LYS A 88 -14.16 -25.19 3.16
CA LYS A 88 -13.39 -26.22 3.88
C LYS A 88 -13.15 -27.53 3.11
N THR A 89 -13.32 -27.54 1.80
CA THR A 89 -12.87 -28.66 0.93
C THR A 89 -11.34 -28.76 0.95
N LEU A 90 -10.66 -27.60 1.03
CA LEU A 90 -9.22 -27.50 1.30
C LEU A 90 -8.99 -26.89 2.69
N PRO A 91 -7.92 -27.27 3.40
CA PRO A 91 -7.57 -26.68 4.70
C PRO A 91 -7.11 -25.22 4.53
N ASP A 92 -6.89 -24.52 5.66
CA ASP A 92 -6.21 -23.23 5.64
C ASP A 92 -4.78 -23.43 5.06
N PRO A 93 -4.41 -22.73 3.98
CA PRO A 93 -3.12 -22.91 3.32
C PRO A 93 -1.93 -22.34 4.09
N PHE A 94 -2.16 -21.43 5.04
CA PHE A 94 -1.11 -20.56 5.57
C PHE A 94 -0.28 -21.12 6.72
N PRO A 95 -0.82 -21.90 7.67
CA PRO A 95 0.00 -22.46 8.73
C PRO A 95 1.01 -23.50 8.20
N GLY A 96 2.26 -23.36 8.61
CA GLY A 96 3.31 -24.31 8.28
C GLY A 96 3.48 -24.51 6.78
N MET A 97 3.45 -25.76 6.33
CA MET A 97 3.56 -26.12 4.92
C MET A 97 2.23 -26.58 4.31
N ASN A 98 1.10 -26.19 4.88
CA ASN A 98 -0.23 -26.65 4.43
C ASN A 98 -0.45 -26.41 2.93
N LEU A 99 -0.06 -25.25 2.40
CA LEU A 99 -0.21 -24.94 0.95
C LEU A 99 0.44 -26.00 0.07
N ARG A 100 1.58 -26.57 0.47
CA ARG A 100 2.27 -27.60 -0.29
C ARG A 100 1.52 -28.92 -0.39
N SER A 101 0.57 -29.17 0.50
CA SER A 101 -0.30 -30.35 0.47
C SER A 101 -1.44 -30.24 -0.53
N PHE A 102 -1.64 -29.07 -1.12
CA PHE A 102 -2.73 -28.84 -2.08
C PHE A 102 -2.47 -29.60 -3.38
N PRO A 103 -3.51 -30.16 -3.99
CA PRO A 103 -3.37 -30.77 -5.32
C PRO A 103 -2.77 -29.78 -6.33
N GLY A 104 -1.80 -30.22 -7.12
CA GLY A 104 -1.12 -29.40 -8.12
C GLY A 104 0.06 -28.56 -7.58
N MET A 105 0.36 -28.61 -6.28
CA MET A 105 1.54 -27.98 -5.68
C MET A 105 2.71 -28.97 -5.71
N ASN A 106 3.74 -28.68 -6.54
CA ASN A 106 4.85 -29.64 -6.76
C ASN A 106 6.23 -29.01 -6.82
N TYR A 107 6.37 -27.70 -6.58
CA TYR A 107 7.69 -27.08 -6.59
C TYR A 107 8.47 -27.33 -5.29
N PRO A 108 9.81 -27.46 -5.32
CA PRO A 108 10.62 -27.73 -4.14
C PRO A 108 10.66 -26.53 -3.19
N ILE A 109 10.95 -26.80 -1.91
CA ILE A 109 11.26 -25.75 -0.93
C ILE A 109 12.49 -24.97 -1.44
N GLY A 110 12.43 -23.64 -1.36
CA GLY A 110 13.50 -22.77 -1.84
C GLY A 110 13.62 -22.68 -3.36
N GLY A 111 12.67 -23.24 -4.11
CA GLY A 111 12.55 -23.00 -5.54
C GLY A 111 12.15 -21.56 -5.82
N ASN A 112 12.51 -21.04 -7.01
CA ASN A 112 12.00 -19.73 -7.44
C ASN A 112 10.50 -19.81 -7.73
N PHE A 113 9.72 -18.83 -7.30
CA PHE A 113 8.26 -18.80 -7.47
C PHE A 113 7.80 -18.12 -8.76
N SER A 114 8.70 -17.48 -9.50
CA SER A 114 8.35 -16.77 -10.75
C SER A 114 7.94 -17.72 -11.86
N ASN A 115 6.85 -17.37 -12.52
CA ASN A 115 6.42 -17.96 -13.79
C ASN A 115 6.48 -19.49 -13.86
N ILE A 116 6.12 -20.17 -12.77
CA ILE A 116 6.12 -21.64 -12.66
C ILE A 116 4.99 -22.21 -13.53
N PRO A 117 5.25 -23.17 -14.46
CA PRO A 117 4.20 -23.81 -15.21
C PRO A 117 3.29 -24.64 -14.28
N MET A 118 2.00 -24.71 -14.62
CA MET A 118 1.08 -25.59 -13.90
C MET A 118 1.43 -27.05 -14.22
N ALA A 119 1.43 -27.91 -13.20
CA ALA A 119 1.67 -29.35 -13.40
C ALA A 119 0.61 -29.94 -14.36
N PRO A 120 0.99 -30.81 -15.33
CA PRO A 120 0.04 -31.36 -16.31
C PRO A 120 -1.11 -32.17 -15.70
N ASP A 121 -0.89 -32.76 -14.53
CA ASP A 121 -1.86 -33.54 -13.75
C ASP A 121 -2.61 -32.71 -12.70
N SER A 122 -2.38 -31.40 -12.68
CA SER A 122 -3.07 -30.50 -11.77
C SER A 122 -4.59 -30.50 -12.01
N PRO A 123 -5.43 -30.60 -10.98
CA PRO A 123 -6.88 -30.49 -11.13
C PRO A 123 -7.35 -29.11 -11.59
N TYR A 124 -6.44 -28.15 -11.67
CA TYR A 124 -6.68 -26.77 -12.13
C TYR A 124 -6.20 -26.56 -13.57
N SER A 125 -5.59 -27.55 -14.22
CA SER A 125 -5.25 -27.51 -15.65
C SER A 125 -6.48 -27.61 -16.56
N VAL A 126 -7.64 -27.91 -16.00
CA VAL A 126 -8.95 -27.96 -16.66
C VAL A 126 -9.76 -26.73 -16.30
N SER A 127 -10.79 -26.45 -17.12
CA SER A 127 -11.70 -25.33 -16.83
C SER A 127 -12.62 -25.61 -15.64
N TRP A 128 -13.10 -24.55 -15.01
CA TRP A 128 -14.06 -24.60 -13.92
C TRP A 128 -15.31 -23.79 -14.26
N TRP A 129 -16.49 -24.33 -13.88
CA TRP A 129 -17.78 -23.71 -14.09
C TRP A 129 -18.21 -22.88 -12.89
N TYR A 130 -18.56 -21.63 -13.14
CA TYR A 130 -19.32 -20.76 -12.24
C TYR A 130 -20.74 -20.64 -12.78
N ARG A 131 -21.77 -20.91 -11.97
CA ARG A 131 -23.18 -20.81 -12.36
C ARG A 131 -23.94 -19.96 -11.35
N LYS A 132 -24.78 -19.05 -11.86
CA LYS A 132 -25.60 -18.15 -11.04
C LYS A 132 -27.01 -18.03 -11.63
N ALA A 133 -28.04 -18.34 -10.83
CA ALA A 133 -29.41 -17.95 -11.10
C ALA A 133 -29.69 -16.59 -10.43
N PHE A 134 -30.32 -15.66 -11.13
CA PHE A 134 -30.60 -14.31 -10.65
C PHE A 134 -31.80 -13.69 -11.35
N THR A 135 -32.41 -12.68 -10.74
CA THR A 135 -33.52 -11.95 -11.33
C THR A 135 -33.04 -10.62 -11.88
N VAL A 136 -33.34 -10.36 -13.16
CA VAL A 136 -33.21 -9.03 -13.76
C VAL A 136 -34.47 -8.23 -13.41
N PRO A 137 -34.38 -7.02 -12.83
CA PRO A 137 -35.53 -6.23 -12.45
C PRO A 137 -36.51 -5.99 -13.61
N ALA A 138 -37.81 -6.07 -13.36
CA ALA A 138 -38.81 -5.82 -14.37
C ALA A 138 -38.74 -4.38 -14.97
N ALA A 139 -38.23 -3.43 -14.16
CA ALA A 139 -38.01 -2.05 -14.58
C ALA A 139 -36.91 -1.88 -15.66
N TYR A 140 -36.15 -2.96 -15.96
CA TYR A 140 -35.15 -2.97 -17.04
C TYR A 140 -35.78 -3.27 -18.43
N LYS A 141 -37.05 -3.63 -18.45
CA LYS A 141 -37.78 -3.90 -19.72
C LYS A 141 -37.76 -2.65 -20.61
N GLY A 142 -37.34 -2.83 -21.87
CA GLY A 142 -37.23 -1.74 -22.86
C GLY A 142 -35.99 -0.86 -22.74
N LYS A 143 -35.08 -1.17 -21.80
CA LYS A 143 -33.80 -0.50 -21.68
C LYS A 143 -32.67 -1.36 -22.26
N THR A 144 -31.51 -0.78 -22.49
CA THR A 144 -30.27 -1.53 -22.77
C THR A 144 -29.74 -2.14 -21.49
N ILE A 145 -29.47 -3.44 -21.50
CA ILE A 145 -29.03 -4.20 -20.32
C ILE A 145 -27.57 -4.65 -20.52
N TRP A 146 -26.73 -4.32 -19.56
CA TRP A 146 -25.29 -4.58 -19.57
C TRP A 146 -24.91 -5.58 -18.49
N LEU A 147 -24.23 -6.68 -18.86
CA LEU A 147 -23.56 -7.58 -17.93
C LEU A 147 -22.08 -7.19 -17.88
N LYS A 148 -21.58 -6.92 -16.67
CA LYS A 148 -20.21 -6.45 -16.47
C LYS A 148 -19.42 -7.41 -15.62
N PHE A 149 -18.13 -7.57 -15.98
CA PHE A 149 -17.11 -8.28 -15.23
C PHE A 149 -15.93 -7.34 -15.03
N ASP A 150 -15.59 -7.02 -13.79
CA ASP A 150 -14.47 -6.14 -13.47
C ASP A 150 -13.13 -6.88 -13.46
N GLY A 151 -13.16 -8.22 -13.56
CA GLY A 151 -11.95 -9.05 -13.71
C GLY A 151 -12.26 -10.54 -13.80
N ILE A 152 -11.72 -11.17 -14.83
CA ILE A 152 -11.70 -12.64 -15.01
C ILE A 152 -10.26 -13.07 -15.18
N ASN A 153 -9.77 -14.01 -14.39
CA ASN A 153 -8.45 -14.58 -14.57
C ASN A 153 -8.57 -16.07 -14.96
N TYR A 154 -8.32 -16.50 -16.19
CA TYR A 154 -7.66 -15.72 -17.22
C TYR A 154 -8.52 -15.60 -18.48
N ARG A 155 -9.13 -16.71 -18.96
CA ARG A 155 -10.03 -16.79 -20.13
C ARG A 155 -11.40 -17.30 -19.69
N ALA A 156 -12.44 -16.94 -20.44
CA ALA A 156 -13.75 -17.49 -20.17
C ALA A 156 -14.63 -17.64 -21.42
N ASN A 157 -15.44 -18.70 -21.41
CA ASN A 157 -16.67 -18.77 -22.21
C ASN A 157 -17.87 -18.41 -21.34
N ILE A 158 -18.81 -17.66 -21.86
CA ILE A 158 -19.92 -17.10 -21.08
C ILE A 158 -21.26 -17.40 -21.79
N TRP A 159 -22.22 -17.95 -21.04
CA TRP A 159 -23.58 -18.23 -21.51
C TRP A 159 -24.61 -17.55 -20.62
N LEU A 160 -25.71 -17.10 -21.24
CA LEU A 160 -26.88 -16.58 -20.54
C LEU A 160 -28.15 -17.20 -21.14
N ASN A 161 -28.98 -17.83 -20.29
CA ASN A 161 -30.25 -18.41 -20.68
C ASN A 161 -30.18 -19.40 -21.87
N GLY A 162 -29.13 -20.23 -21.91
CA GLY A 162 -28.92 -21.23 -22.97
C GLY A 162 -28.17 -20.71 -24.20
N LYS A 163 -27.81 -19.41 -24.24
CA LYS A 163 -27.10 -18.80 -25.37
C LYS A 163 -25.70 -18.39 -24.99
N GLN A 164 -24.68 -18.75 -25.77
CA GLN A 164 -23.34 -18.22 -25.63
C GLN A 164 -23.34 -16.74 -26.02
N ILE A 165 -22.80 -15.89 -25.14
CA ILE A 165 -22.71 -14.43 -25.30
C ILE A 165 -21.30 -13.91 -25.45
N ALA A 166 -20.29 -14.70 -25.03
CA ALA A 166 -18.88 -14.43 -25.28
C ALA A 166 -18.08 -15.74 -25.24
N ASN A 167 -16.93 -15.77 -25.88
CA ASN A 167 -16.02 -16.93 -25.91
C ASN A 167 -14.63 -16.56 -25.40
N SER A 168 -13.79 -17.56 -25.19
CA SER A 168 -12.43 -17.42 -24.63
C SER A 168 -11.42 -16.71 -25.54
N ASP A 169 -11.79 -16.45 -26.81
CA ASP A 169 -10.97 -15.62 -27.70
C ASP A 169 -11.23 -14.12 -27.47
N ASP A 170 -12.46 -13.78 -27.13
CA ASP A 170 -12.89 -12.41 -26.83
C ASP A 170 -12.62 -12.05 -25.36
N VAL A 171 -12.69 -13.04 -24.46
CA VAL A 171 -12.51 -12.88 -23.02
C VAL A 171 -11.20 -13.51 -22.58
N ALA A 172 -10.12 -12.73 -22.60
CA ALA A 172 -8.79 -13.10 -22.17
C ALA A 172 -8.04 -11.89 -21.57
N GLY A 173 -7.30 -12.11 -20.49
CA GLY A 173 -6.51 -11.07 -19.81
C GLY A 173 -7.00 -10.76 -18.39
N ALA A 174 -6.10 -10.91 -17.41
CA ALA A 174 -6.42 -10.76 -15.99
C ALA A 174 -6.83 -9.32 -15.59
N TRP A 175 -6.28 -8.32 -16.27
CA TRP A 175 -6.48 -6.89 -15.99
C TRP A 175 -7.48 -6.22 -16.94
N ARG A 176 -8.31 -7.03 -17.60
CA ARG A 176 -9.37 -6.59 -18.50
C ARG A 176 -10.69 -6.39 -17.72
N THR A 177 -11.51 -5.47 -18.21
CA THR A 177 -12.91 -5.32 -17.81
C THR A 177 -13.82 -5.64 -19.01
N TYR A 178 -14.93 -6.32 -18.78
CA TYR A 178 -15.82 -6.73 -19.87
C TYR A 178 -17.21 -6.16 -19.65
N GLU A 179 -17.76 -5.55 -20.68
CA GLU A 179 -19.13 -5.03 -20.72
C GLU A 179 -19.87 -5.64 -21.92
N LEU A 180 -20.78 -6.56 -21.64
CA LEU A 180 -21.55 -7.29 -22.64
C LEU A 180 -22.99 -6.76 -22.71
N ASN A 181 -23.43 -6.38 -23.91
CA ASN A 181 -24.85 -6.05 -24.15
C ASN A 181 -25.68 -7.34 -24.19
N ILE A 182 -26.43 -7.57 -23.12
CA ILE A 182 -27.26 -8.77 -22.95
C ILE A 182 -28.75 -8.53 -23.20
N THR A 183 -29.13 -7.37 -23.74
CA THR A 183 -30.53 -6.95 -23.92
C THR A 183 -31.38 -8.01 -24.62
N ALA A 184 -30.84 -8.65 -25.67
CA ALA A 184 -31.55 -9.68 -26.45
C ALA A 184 -31.63 -11.05 -25.75
N ALA A 185 -30.76 -11.33 -24.77
CA ALA A 185 -30.69 -12.62 -24.06
C ALA A 185 -31.31 -12.55 -22.66
N ALA A 186 -31.35 -11.37 -22.04
CA ALA A 186 -31.92 -11.17 -20.71
C ALA A 186 -33.45 -11.23 -20.71
N LYS A 187 -34.01 -11.69 -19.58
CA LYS A 187 -35.48 -11.81 -19.35
C LYS A 187 -35.85 -10.92 -18.16
N PRO A 188 -36.13 -9.61 -18.37
CA PRO A 188 -36.52 -8.70 -17.29
C PRO A 188 -37.83 -9.18 -16.59
N GLY A 189 -37.83 -9.12 -15.25
CA GLY A 189 -38.93 -9.58 -14.41
C GLY A 189 -39.00 -11.09 -14.21
N SER A 190 -37.99 -11.83 -14.70
CA SER A 190 -37.94 -13.29 -14.62
C SER A 190 -36.54 -13.76 -14.17
N GLU A 191 -36.45 -15.04 -13.84
CA GLU A 191 -35.18 -15.69 -13.57
C GLU A 191 -34.31 -15.76 -14.84
N ASN A 192 -33.05 -15.44 -14.67
CA ASN A 192 -31.99 -15.60 -15.66
C ASN A 192 -30.92 -16.52 -15.09
N VAL A 193 -30.24 -17.25 -15.94
CA VAL A 193 -29.13 -18.13 -15.50
C VAL A 193 -27.89 -17.84 -16.30
N LEU A 194 -26.85 -17.43 -15.59
CA LEU A 194 -25.51 -17.18 -16.11
C LEU A 194 -24.63 -18.41 -15.85
N ALA A 195 -23.87 -18.83 -16.85
CA ALA A 195 -22.80 -19.82 -16.72
C ALA A 195 -21.51 -19.27 -17.30
N VAL A 196 -20.43 -19.38 -16.54
CA VAL A 196 -19.09 -18.94 -16.94
C VAL A 196 -18.14 -20.13 -16.79
N GLN A 197 -17.49 -20.52 -17.89
CA GLN A 197 -16.45 -21.52 -17.92
C GLN A 197 -15.11 -20.81 -17.90
N ALA A 198 -14.44 -20.80 -16.73
CA ALA A 198 -13.16 -20.13 -16.53
C ALA A 198 -12.00 -21.10 -16.78
N PHE A 199 -10.93 -20.59 -17.41
CA PHE A 199 -9.70 -21.33 -17.71
C PHE A 199 -8.53 -20.67 -17.00
N ALA A 200 -7.69 -21.47 -16.37
CA ALA A 200 -6.48 -21.00 -15.70
C ALA A 200 -5.50 -20.33 -16.68
N PRO A 201 -4.71 -19.36 -16.20
CA PRO A 201 -3.58 -18.86 -16.96
C PRO A 201 -2.49 -19.94 -17.06
N THR A 202 -1.74 -19.88 -18.13
CA THR A 202 -0.49 -20.62 -18.34
C THR A 202 0.70 -19.72 -18.00
N ASP A 203 1.92 -20.26 -18.06
CA ASP A 203 3.17 -19.49 -17.95
C ASP A 203 3.50 -18.66 -19.20
N HIS A 204 2.58 -18.66 -20.19
CA HIS A 204 2.60 -17.84 -21.40
C HIS A 204 1.44 -16.85 -21.47
N ASP A 205 0.87 -16.46 -20.35
CA ASP A 205 -0.27 -15.56 -20.26
C ASP A 205 0.05 -14.32 -19.43
N LEU A 206 -0.53 -13.17 -19.81
CA LEU A 206 -0.44 -11.89 -19.08
C LEU A 206 -1.38 -11.91 -17.87
N ALA A 207 -1.04 -12.75 -16.89
CA ALA A 207 -1.87 -13.08 -15.74
C ALA A 207 -1.54 -12.23 -14.50
N ILE A 208 -2.26 -12.49 -13.40
CA ILE A 208 -1.91 -12.03 -12.07
C ILE A 208 -0.74 -12.88 -11.57
N THR A 209 0.23 -12.24 -10.93
CA THR A 209 1.42 -12.92 -10.41
C THR A 209 1.91 -12.27 -9.13
N PHE A 210 2.56 -13.08 -8.30
CA PHE A 210 3.25 -12.65 -7.07
C PHE A 210 4.77 -12.84 -7.16
N VAL A 211 5.25 -13.24 -8.31
CA VAL A 211 6.65 -13.41 -8.69
C VAL A 211 7.49 -14.28 -7.76
N ASP A 212 8.74 -13.94 -7.50
CA ASP A 212 9.74 -14.81 -6.87
C ASP A 212 9.73 -14.83 -5.35
N TRP A 213 9.09 -13.83 -4.73
CA TRP A 213 9.08 -13.68 -3.27
C TRP A 213 7.85 -14.29 -2.58
N ASN A 214 6.88 -14.84 -3.33
CA ASN A 214 5.64 -15.37 -2.79
C ASN A 214 5.18 -16.61 -3.56
N PRO A 215 4.85 -17.74 -2.88
CA PRO A 215 4.31 -18.89 -3.58
C PRO A 215 3.00 -18.55 -4.27
N ALA A 216 2.76 -19.13 -5.45
CA ALA A 216 1.51 -18.98 -6.16
C ALA A 216 0.51 -20.06 -5.75
N PRO A 217 -0.79 -19.75 -5.65
CA PRO A 217 -1.82 -20.77 -5.48
C PRO A 217 -1.81 -21.75 -6.67
N PRO A 218 -2.18 -23.04 -6.45
CA PRO A 218 -2.09 -24.05 -7.50
C PRO A 218 -3.03 -23.82 -8.69
N ASP A 219 -4.11 -23.05 -8.51
CA ASP A 219 -5.03 -22.61 -9.58
C ASP A 219 -4.54 -21.33 -10.29
N LYS A 220 -3.40 -20.77 -9.89
CA LYS A 220 -2.87 -19.48 -10.39
C LYS A 220 -3.92 -18.36 -10.34
N ASN A 221 -4.71 -18.31 -9.27
CA ASN A 221 -5.79 -17.36 -9.07
C ASN A 221 -6.87 -17.39 -10.18
N MET A 222 -7.12 -18.56 -10.78
CA MET A 222 -8.18 -18.74 -11.78
C MET A 222 -9.55 -18.41 -11.19
N GLY A 223 -10.35 -17.61 -11.92
CA GLY A 223 -11.75 -17.40 -11.56
C GLY A 223 -12.30 -16.01 -11.83
N LEU A 224 -13.47 -15.76 -11.24
CA LEU A 224 -14.14 -14.45 -11.22
C LEU A 224 -13.62 -13.67 -10.01
N TRP A 225 -12.45 -13.06 -10.16
CA TRP A 225 -11.70 -12.48 -9.05
C TRP A 225 -12.06 -11.03 -8.72
N ARG A 226 -12.96 -10.43 -9.51
CA ARG A 226 -13.56 -9.11 -9.29
C ARG A 226 -15.08 -9.19 -9.46
N ASP A 227 -15.76 -8.10 -9.15
CA ASP A 227 -17.22 -8.00 -9.19
C ASP A 227 -17.84 -8.43 -10.54
N VAL A 228 -19.00 -9.10 -10.44
CA VAL A 228 -19.92 -9.36 -11.55
C VAL A 228 -21.25 -8.71 -11.25
N TYR A 229 -21.78 -7.92 -12.19
CA TYR A 229 -23.03 -7.19 -11.97
C TYR A 229 -23.77 -6.85 -13.26
N VAL A 230 -25.05 -6.55 -13.11
CA VAL A 230 -25.92 -6.11 -14.21
C VAL A 230 -26.34 -4.67 -13.99
N THR A 231 -26.23 -3.84 -15.03
CA THR A 231 -26.72 -2.45 -15.05
C THR A 231 -27.64 -2.23 -16.23
N THR A 232 -28.28 -1.07 -16.27
CA THR A 232 -29.15 -0.69 -17.39
C THR A 232 -28.95 0.78 -17.76
N THR A 233 -29.14 1.07 -19.04
CA THR A 233 -29.13 2.44 -19.56
C THR A 233 -30.34 2.62 -20.49
N GLY A 234 -30.63 3.84 -20.91
CA GLY A 234 -31.41 4.10 -22.13
C GLY A 234 -30.68 3.62 -23.38
N PRO A 235 -30.94 4.19 -24.53
CA PRO A 235 -30.33 3.76 -25.80
C PRO A 235 -28.82 4.06 -25.89
N ALA A 236 -28.34 5.03 -25.13
CA ALA A 236 -26.90 5.35 -25.05
C ALA A 236 -26.39 5.31 -23.62
N ALA A 237 -25.14 4.88 -23.45
CA ALA A 237 -24.43 4.74 -22.18
C ALA A 237 -23.37 5.82 -22.01
N LEU A 238 -23.14 6.24 -20.77
CA LEU A 238 -22.08 7.14 -20.33
C LEU A 238 -21.02 6.35 -19.56
N ARG A 239 -19.75 6.49 -19.93
CA ARG A 239 -18.65 5.70 -19.36
C ARG A 239 -17.44 6.59 -19.05
N TYR A 240 -16.72 6.22 -18.02
CA TYR A 240 -15.38 6.71 -17.66
C TYR A 240 -15.27 8.25 -17.56
N PRO A 241 -16.22 8.96 -16.90
CA PRO A 241 -16.09 10.39 -16.71
C PRO A 241 -14.81 10.70 -15.91
N THR A 242 -14.04 11.69 -16.36
CA THR A 242 -12.78 12.09 -15.72
C THR A 242 -12.57 13.59 -15.83
N VAL A 243 -11.83 14.12 -14.86
CA VAL A 243 -11.36 15.51 -14.85
C VAL A 243 -9.85 15.52 -14.79
N VAL A 244 -9.23 16.21 -15.72
CA VAL A 244 -7.81 16.53 -15.70
C VAL A 244 -7.66 18.01 -15.35
N SER A 245 -6.85 18.34 -14.36
CA SER A 245 -6.59 19.71 -13.91
C SER A 245 -5.19 20.16 -14.26
N LYS A 246 -5.07 21.43 -14.67
CA LYS A 246 -3.80 22.16 -14.81
C LYS A 246 -3.84 23.34 -13.84
N VAL A 247 -2.91 23.32 -12.88
CA VAL A 247 -2.84 24.34 -11.81
C VAL A 247 -1.80 25.40 -12.17
N ASN A 248 -2.11 26.67 -11.91
CA ASN A 248 -1.16 27.78 -12.13
C ASN A 248 -0.12 27.81 -10.99
N SER A 249 0.91 27.00 -11.11
CA SER A 249 2.00 26.95 -10.12
C SER A 249 3.04 28.06 -10.36
N PRO A 250 3.63 28.67 -9.32
CA PRO A 250 3.53 28.30 -7.89
C PRO A 250 2.42 29.05 -7.11
N THR A 251 1.66 29.96 -7.74
CA THR A 251 0.65 30.79 -7.06
C THR A 251 -0.56 29.95 -6.60
N ASN A 252 -0.90 28.91 -7.38
CA ASN A 252 -2.02 28.00 -7.13
C ASN A 252 -3.39 28.71 -7.01
N ASP A 253 -3.50 29.89 -7.59
CA ASP A 253 -4.68 30.77 -7.54
C ASP A 253 -5.73 30.42 -8.59
N THR A 254 -5.35 29.67 -9.62
CA THR A 254 -6.27 29.22 -10.67
C THR A 254 -6.01 27.78 -11.08
N ALA A 255 -7.07 27.09 -11.54
CA ALA A 255 -6.99 25.78 -12.15
C ALA A 255 -7.87 25.71 -13.40
N GLN A 256 -7.34 25.16 -14.48
CA GLN A 256 -8.04 24.87 -15.71
C GLN A 256 -8.45 23.39 -15.72
N LEU A 257 -9.75 23.12 -15.88
CA LEU A 257 -10.28 21.76 -15.87
C LEU A 257 -10.68 21.30 -17.28
N THR A 258 -10.21 20.13 -17.66
CA THR A 258 -10.67 19.42 -18.85
C THR A 258 -11.50 18.23 -18.41
N VAL A 259 -12.77 18.16 -18.81
CA VAL A 259 -13.67 17.06 -18.48
C VAL A 259 -13.85 16.19 -19.71
N THR A 260 -13.67 14.88 -19.58
CA THR A 260 -13.86 13.90 -20.67
C THR A 260 -14.74 12.75 -20.22
N ALA A 261 -15.63 12.28 -21.08
CA ALA A 261 -16.39 11.06 -20.87
C ALA A 261 -16.62 10.35 -22.20
N GLN A 262 -16.70 9.02 -22.14
CA GLN A 262 -17.09 8.23 -23.31
C GLN A 262 -18.60 8.07 -23.34
N VAL A 263 -19.20 8.33 -24.50
CA VAL A 263 -20.61 8.00 -24.79
C VAL A 263 -20.68 6.84 -25.78
N LYS A 264 -21.56 5.88 -25.52
CA LYS A 264 -21.66 4.63 -26.30
C LYS A 264 -23.10 4.37 -26.73
N ASN A 265 -23.35 4.29 -28.02
CA ASN A 265 -24.63 3.89 -28.53
C ASN A 265 -24.83 2.38 -28.36
N GLY A 266 -25.82 1.96 -27.58
CA GLY A 266 -26.15 0.55 -27.35
C GLY A 266 -27.12 -0.04 -28.39
N THR A 267 -27.45 0.72 -29.47
CA THR A 267 -28.41 0.33 -30.50
C THR A 267 -27.77 0.28 -31.88
N ASN A 268 -28.48 -0.33 -32.82
CA ASN A 268 -28.09 -0.41 -34.24
C ASN A 268 -28.60 0.77 -35.09
N GLN A 269 -29.05 1.86 -34.47
CA GLN A 269 -29.54 3.08 -35.13
C GLN A 269 -28.70 4.29 -34.69
N ALA A 270 -28.59 5.28 -35.57
CA ALA A 270 -27.96 6.54 -35.21
C ALA A 270 -28.76 7.29 -34.14
N LEU A 271 -28.09 7.92 -33.20
CA LEU A 271 -28.69 8.67 -32.09
C LEU A 271 -28.15 10.09 -32.02
N LYS A 272 -29.01 11.00 -31.55
CA LYS A 272 -28.62 12.36 -31.15
C LYS A 272 -28.95 12.52 -29.66
N GLY A 273 -28.08 13.18 -28.93
CA GLY A 273 -28.26 13.45 -27.52
C GLY A 273 -27.50 14.68 -27.08
N THR A 274 -27.65 15.02 -25.79
CA THR A 274 -26.91 16.11 -25.13
C THR A 274 -26.21 15.54 -23.90
N LEU A 275 -24.89 15.70 -23.83
CA LEU A 275 -24.09 15.37 -22.66
C LEU A 275 -23.97 16.60 -21.77
N LYS A 276 -24.44 16.51 -20.53
CA LYS A 276 -24.42 17.55 -19.50
C LYS A 276 -23.45 17.19 -18.40
N GLY A 277 -22.76 18.19 -17.83
CA GLY A 277 -21.89 18.02 -16.70
C GLY A 277 -22.08 19.12 -15.67
N GLN A 278 -21.82 18.79 -14.39
CA GLN A 278 -21.87 19.71 -13.28
C GLN A 278 -20.73 19.43 -12.30
N ILE A 279 -19.98 20.46 -11.92
CA ILE A 279 -18.99 20.45 -10.84
C ILE A 279 -19.38 21.55 -9.86
N GLU A 280 -19.78 21.20 -8.63
CA GLU A 280 -20.36 22.13 -7.67
C GLU A 280 -21.52 22.92 -8.30
N ASN A 281 -21.38 24.25 -8.43
CA ASN A 281 -22.35 25.15 -9.08
C ASN A 281 -22.05 25.45 -10.56
N VAL A 282 -21.01 24.86 -11.12
CA VAL A 282 -20.57 25.06 -12.52
C VAL A 282 -21.22 23.99 -13.41
N THR A 283 -21.99 24.43 -14.42
CA THR A 283 -22.65 23.54 -15.39
C THR A 283 -22.11 23.76 -16.80
N PHE A 284 -22.10 22.71 -17.59
CA PHE A 284 -21.68 22.72 -19.00
C PHE A 284 -22.40 21.62 -19.78
N GLU A 285 -22.63 21.82 -21.05
CA GLU A 285 -23.32 20.84 -21.92
C GLU A 285 -22.84 20.92 -23.36
N GLN A 286 -22.98 19.81 -24.10
CA GLN A 286 -22.63 19.70 -25.51
C GLN A 286 -23.50 18.65 -26.19
N ASP A 287 -23.98 18.96 -27.40
CA ASP A 287 -24.68 18.00 -28.23
C ASP A 287 -23.72 16.92 -28.77
N VAL A 288 -24.23 15.70 -28.86
CA VAL A 288 -23.48 14.55 -29.36
C VAL A 288 -24.29 13.78 -30.40
N GLU A 289 -23.62 13.35 -31.45
CA GLU A 289 -24.16 12.49 -32.49
C GLU A 289 -23.39 11.17 -32.49
N LEU A 290 -24.08 10.05 -32.48
CA LEU A 290 -23.53 8.71 -32.44
C LEU A 290 -24.10 7.85 -33.56
N GLY A 291 -23.23 7.26 -34.37
CA GLY A 291 -23.59 6.20 -35.30
C GLY A 291 -24.06 4.92 -34.60
N PRO A 292 -24.55 3.94 -35.35
CA PRO A 292 -24.95 2.63 -34.82
C PRO A 292 -23.76 1.95 -34.07
N ASN A 293 -24.00 1.54 -32.83
CA ASN A 293 -23.00 0.88 -31.95
C ASN A 293 -21.68 1.67 -31.73
N GLU A 294 -21.65 2.94 -32.08
CA GLU A 294 -20.46 3.81 -31.93
C GLU A 294 -20.20 4.10 -30.46
N ALA A 295 -18.90 4.12 -30.10
CA ALA A 295 -18.38 4.69 -28.87
C ALA A 295 -17.48 5.89 -29.22
N LYS A 296 -17.67 7.04 -28.54
CA LYS A 296 -17.00 8.30 -28.83
C LYS A 296 -16.66 9.02 -27.54
N ASP A 297 -15.43 9.52 -27.43
CA ASP A 297 -15.03 10.39 -26.34
C ASP A 297 -15.49 11.83 -26.60
N VAL A 298 -16.12 12.44 -25.59
CA VAL A 298 -16.60 13.83 -25.60
C VAL A 298 -15.81 14.61 -24.56
N THR A 299 -15.23 15.74 -25.00
CA THR A 299 -14.33 16.53 -24.17
C THR A 299 -14.81 17.98 -24.05
N PHE A 300 -14.88 18.47 -22.82
CA PHE A 300 -15.12 19.87 -22.47
C PHE A 300 -13.80 20.50 -22.04
N THR A 301 -13.36 21.54 -22.80
CA THR A 301 -12.10 22.24 -22.54
C THR A 301 -12.36 23.67 -22.06
N PRO A 302 -11.47 24.27 -21.26
CA PRO A 302 -11.61 25.65 -20.76
C PRO A 302 -11.71 26.68 -21.88
N ASP A 303 -11.10 26.44 -23.04
CA ASP A 303 -11.18 27.33 -24.19
C ASP A 303 -12.59 27.47 -24.76
N LYS A 304 -13.37 26.39 -24.71
CA LYS A 304 -14.77 26.36 -25.18
C LYS A 304 -15.76 26.63 -24.04
N PHE A 305 -15.39 26.31 -22.82
CA PHE A 305 -16.20 26.39 -21.60
C PHE A 305 -15.44 27.17 -20.54
N SER A 306 -15.41 28.49 -20.63
CA SER A 306 -14.62 29.37 -19.75
C SER A 306 -14.93 29.20 -18.24
N GLN A 307 -16.14 28.71 -17.91
CA GLN A 307 -16.54 28.38 -16.55
C GLN A 307 -15.76 27.18 -15.94
N LEU A 308 -15.01 26.42 -16.75
CA LEU A 308 -14.08 25.39 -16.29
C LEU A 308 -12.73 25.94 -15.83
N VAL A 309 -12.57 27.27 -15.78
CA VAL A 309 -11.45 27.95 -15.11
C VAL A 309 -11.87 28.30 -13.69
N PHE A 310 -11.30 27.62 -12.72
CA PHE A 310 -11.60 27.79 -11.30
C PHE A 310 -10.63 28.78 -10.65
N SER A 311 -11.14 29.79 -9.95
CA SER A 311 -10.35 30.73 -9.16
C SER A 311 -10.27 30.28 -7.71
N ASN A 312 -9.06 30.31 -7.13
CA ASN A 312 -8.78 29.86 -5.75
C ASN A 312 -9.37 28.48 -5.43
N PRO A 313 -9.05 27.44 -6.21
CA PRO A 313 -9.60 26.10 -6.00
C PRO A 313 -9.09 25.50 -4.69
N LYS A 314 -9.90 24.65 -4.06
CA LYS A 314 -9.44 23.79 -2.96
C LYS A 314 -8.63 22.64 -3.55
N LEU A 315 -7.31 22.78 -3.50
CA LEU A 315 -6.41 21.76 -4.08
C LEU A 315 -6.43 20.48 -3.29
N TRP A 316 -6.23 19.37 -4.00
CA TRP A 316 -5.92 18.09 -3.38
C TRP A 316 -4.42 18.04 -3.06
N TRP A 317 -4.09 17.62 -1.84
CA TRP A 317 -2.74 17.47 -1.35
C TRP A 317 -2.52 16.09 -0.71
N PRO A 318 -1.32 15.52 -0.82
CA PRO A 318 -0.91 14.41 0.05
C PRO A 318 -1.00 14.81 1.52
N VAL A 319 -1.28 13.83 2.39
CA VAL A 319 -1.60 14.05 3.81
C VAL A 319 -0.60 14.95 4.57
N GLN A 320 0.69 14.88 4.22
CA GLN A 320 1.75 15.66 4.88
C GLN A 320 1.88 17.08 4.33
N MET A 321 1.32 17.36 3.16
CA MET A 321 1.41 18.66 2.49
C MET A 321 0.16 19.51 2.70
N GLY A 322 -0.98 18.91 3.02
CA GLY A 322 -2.24 19.63 3.19
C GLY A 322 -3.46 18.71 3.23
N THR A 323 -4.61 19.27 2.90
CA THR A 323 -5.88 18.54 2.91
C THR A 323 -6.14 17.88 1.56
N PRO A 324 -6.50 16.58 1.50
CA PRO A 324 -6.88 15.90 0.27
C PRO A 324 -8.33 16.25 -0.14
N ASN A 325 -8.54 17.50 -0.62
CA ASN A 325 -9.87 17.96 -0.99
C ASN A 325 -10.38 17.27 -2.26
N LEU A 326 -11.61 16.78 -2.22
CA LEU A 326 -12.29 16.16 -3.36
C LEU A 326 -13.49 17.00 -3.79
N TYR A 327 -13.70 17.06 -5.10
CA TYR A 327 -14.87 17.64 -5.77
C TYR A 327 -15.72 16.53 -6.34
N LYS A 328 -17.01 16.84 -6.57
CA LYS A 328 -17.95 15.93 -7.24
C LYS A 328 -18.19 16.37 -8.66
N LEU A 329 -18.07 15.43 -9.61
CA LEU A 329 -18.50 15.55 -10.99
C LEU A 329 -19.78 14.76 -11.17
N ALA A 330 -20.88 15.41 -11.52
CA ALA A 330 -22.10 14.76 -11.97
C ALA A 330 -22.21 14.91 -13.48
N MET A 331 -22.45 13.81 -14.20
CA MET A 331 -22.67 13.84 -15.66
C MET A 331 -23.94 13.10 -16.02
N GLN A 332 -24.63 13.60 -17.02
CA GLN A 332 -25.91 13.06 -17.50
C GLN A 332 -25.94 13.07 -19.02
N LEU A 333 -26.31 11.96 -19.62
CA LEU A 333 -26.54 11.83 -21.06
C LEU A 333 -28.06 11.77 -21.33
N GLU A 334 -28.56 12.74 -22.07
CA GLU A 334 -29.94 12.79 -22.49
C GLU A 334 -30.03 12.36 -23.97
N VAL A 335 -31.06 11.54 -24.31
CA VAL A 335 -31.38 11.15 -25.67
C VAL A 335 -32.89 11.36 -25.87
N ASN A 336 -33.28 12.09 -26.92
CA ASN A 336 -34.68 12.46 -27.20
C ASN A 336 -35.40 13.14 -26.00
N GLY A 337 -34.66 13.97 -25.25
CA GLY A 337 -35.19 14.70 -24.08
C GLY A 337 -35.40 13.86 -22.81
N ALA A 338 -34.97 12.60 -22.81
CA ALA A 338 -35.04 11.73 -21.65
C ALA A 338 -33.63 11.32 -21.20
N VAL A 339 -33.42 11.16 -19.89
CA VAL A 339 -32.15 10.69 -19.33
C VAL A 339 -31.89 9.26 -19.81
N SER A 340 -30.82 9.07 -20.57
CA SER A 340 -30.34 7.77 -21.04
C SER A 340 -29.40 7.11 -20.05
N ASP A 341 -28.47 7.88 -19.51
CA ASP A 341 -27.51 7.40 -18.50
C ASP A 341 -26.97 8.57 -17.67
N GLN A 342 -26.46 8.29 -16.48
CA GLN A 342 -25.85 9.30 -15.61
C GLN A 342 -24.72 8.69 -14.80
N SER A 343 -23.77 9.50 -14.35
CA SER A 343 -22.64 9.05 -13.55
C SER A 343 -22.22 10.15 -12.58
N ASN A 344 -21.88 9.73 -11.35
CA ASN A 344 -21.28 10.59 -10.34
C ASN A 344 -19.89 10.04 -10.00
N SER A 345 -18.89 10.93 -9.94
CA SER A 345 -17.52 10.58 -9.55
C SER A 345 -16.92 11.67 -8.67
N GLU A 346 -15.93 11.29 -7.87
CA GLU A 346 -15.10 12.23 -7.11
C GLU A 346 -13.76 12.43 -7.83
N PHE A 347 -13.16 13.61 -7.72
CA PHE A 347 -11.85 13.93 -8.27
C PHE A 347 -11.16 15.00 -7.43
N GLY A 348 -9.83 15.08 -7.49
CA GLY A 348 -9.05 16.14 -6.84
C GLY A 348 -8.46 17.11 -7.86
N ILE A 349 -8.51 18.41 -7.58
CA ILE A 349 -7.80 19.42 -8.39
C ILE A 349 -6.35 19.45 -7.94
N ARG A 350 -5.46 19.00 -8.78
CA ARG A 350 -4.02 18.98 -8.53
C ARG A 350 -3.24 18.84 -9.84
N GLU A 351 -1.96 19.18 -9.81
CA GLU A 351 -0.99 18.90 -10.87
C GLU A 351 0.18 18.12 -10.30
N ILE A 352 0.61 17.06 -10.99
CA ILE A 352 1.80 16.28 -10.65
C ILE A 352 2.79 16.40 -11.79
N THR A 353 3.99 16.85 -11.47
CA THR A 353 5.12 16.91 -12.40
C THR A 353 6.30 16.14 -11.84
N SER A 354 7.25 15.76 -12.70
CA SER A 354 8.49 15.13 -12.27
C SER A 354 9.64 15.52 -13.17
N GLN A 355 10.84 15.52 -12.60
CA GLN A 355 12.08 15.74 -13.32
C GLN A 355 13.22 14.90 -12.73
N VAL A 356 14.16 14.49 -13.57
CA VAL A 356 15.38 13.81 -13.11
C VAL A 356 16.37 14.88 -12.65
N ASN A 357 16.85 14.77 -11.40
CA ASN A 357 17.79 15.70 -10.81
C ASN A 357 19.24 15.44 -11.28
N SER A 358 20.19 16.26 -10.84
CA SER A 358 21.61 16.17 -11.22
C SER A 358 22.32 14.87 -10.80
N VAL A 359 21.76 14.13 -9.82
CA VAL A 359 22.30 12.82 -9.37
C VAL A 359 21.53 11.63 -9.95
N GLY A 360 20.61 11.88 -10.90
CA GLY A 360 19.88 10.83 -11.59
C GLY A 360 18.63 10.34 -10.86
N GLY A 361 18.16 11.03 -9.83
CA GLY A 361 16.92 10.69 -9.11
C GLY A 361 15.71 11.46 -9.64
N ARG A 362 14.58 10.81 -9.83
CA ARG A 362 13.32 11.45 -10.27
C ARG A 362 12.62 12.11 -9.11
N VAL A 363 12.67 13.43 -9.04
CA VAL A 363 11.95 14.26 -8.07
C VAL A 363 10.54 14.55 -8.56
N PHE A 364 9.57 14.37 -7.67
CA PHE A 364 8.16 14.71 -7.94
C PHE A 364 7.78 16.03 -7.29
N GLN A 365 6.87 16.72 -7.95
CA GLN A 365 6.24 17.93 -7.43
C GLN A 365 4.72 17.78 -7.47
N ILE A 366 4.08 18.17 -6.38
CA ILE A 366 2.62 18.25 -6.28
C ILE A 366 2.26 19.74 -6.19
N ASN A 367 1.48 20.25 -7.14
CA ASN A 367 1.09 21.66 -7.21
C ASN A 367 2.30 22.60 -7.08
N GLY A 368 3.40 22.26 -7.77
CA GLY A 368 4.64 23.02 -7.80
C GLY A 368 5.54 22.89 -6.56
N LYS A 369 5.20 22.07 -5.55
CA LYS A 369 6.04 21.82 -4.37
C LYS A 369 6.69 20.46 -4.46
N ASN A 370 7.98 20.37 -4.15
CA ASN A 370 8.68 19.10 -4.06
C ASN A 370 8.09 18.21 -2.97
N ILE A 371 8.15 16.91 -3.19
CA ILE A 371 7.83 15.90 -2.19
C ILE A 371 8.89 14.80 -2.20
N LEU A 372 9.40 14.44 -1.02
CA LEU A 372 10.16 13.22 -0.85
C LEU A 372 9.19 12.05 -0.76
N ILE A 373 9.23 11.15 -1.74
CA ILE A 373 8.42 9.93 -1.73
C ILE A 373 8.97 8.99 -0.65
N ARG A 374 8.12 8.59 0.30
CA ARG A 374 8.45 7.66 1.39
C ARG A 374 7.34 6.64 1.48
N GLY A 375 7.62 5.43 1.05
CA GLY A 375 6.57 4.43 0.90
C GLY A 375 7.01 3.01 1.09
N GLY A 376 6.10 2.09 0.78
CA GLY A 376 6.37 0.66 0.76
C GLY A 376 5.61 -0.05 -0.36
N GLY A 377 6.14 -1.21 -0.76
CA GLY A 377 5.53 -2.09 -1.74
C GLY A 377 4.30 -2.77 -1.16
N TRP A 378 3.19 -2.69 -1.86
CA TRP A 378 1.90 -3.23 -1.45
C TRP A 378 1.57 -4.52 -2.18
N THR A 379 0.98 -5.47 -1.48
CA THR A 379 0.45 -6.69 -2.08
C THR A 379 -0.94 -7.03 -1.51
N PRO A 380 -1.90 -7.47 -2.35
CA PRO A 380 -3.16 -8.04 -1.88
C PRO A 380 -2.95 -9.43 -1.26
N ASP A 381 -3.99 -9.97 -0.62
CA ASP A 381 -4.01 -11.37 -0.18
C ASP A 381 -3.67 -12.34 -1.32
N MET A 382 -2.83 -13.35 -1.07
CA MET A 382 -2.36 -14.30 -2.09
C MET A 382 -3.50 -15.06 -2.78
N MET A 383 -4.62 -15.29 -2.07
CA MET A 383 -5.83 -15.90 -2.61
C MET A 383 -6.79 -14.88 -3.24
N LEU A 384 -6.39 -13.60 -3.30
CA LEU A 384 -7.23 -12.47 -3.76
C LEU A 384 -8.55 -12.34 -3.01
N ARG A 385 -8.56 -12.67 -1.71
CA ARG A 385 -9.72 -12.50 -0.83
C ARG A 385 -9.86 -11.02 -0.47
N GLU A 386 -11.00 -10.44 -0.79
CA GLU A 386 -11.29 -9.05 -0.44
C GLU A 386 -11.75 -8.94 1.02
N ASN A 387 -11.24 -7.93 1.72
CA ASN A 387 -11.65 -7.59 3.08
C ASN A 387 -11.59 -6.06 3.26
N SER A 388 -12.72 -5.40 3.10
CA SER A 388 -12.84 -3.95 3.21
C SER A 388 -12.33 -3.43 4.56
N GLN A 389 -12.69 -4.09 5.68
CA GLN A 389 -12.25 -3.63 7.00
C GLN A 389 -10.73 -3.70 7.16
N ARG A 390 -10.10 -4.78 6.69
CA ARG A 390 -8.63 -4.90 6.69
C ARG A 390 -7.99 -3.80 5.87
N LEU A 391 -8.56 -3.50 4.69
CA LEU A 391 -8.06 -2.44 3.82
C LEU A 391 -8.06 -1.07 4.51
N HIS A 392 -9.15 -0.72 5.21
CA HIS A 392 -9.22 0.49 6.02
C HIS A 392 -8.15 0.54 7.12
N ASP A 393 -7.91 -0.60 7.78
CA ASP A 393 -6.90 -0.70 8.85
C ASP A 393 -5.48 -0.58 8.30
N GLU A 394 -5.19 -1.15 7.14
CA GLU A 394 -3.90 -1.01 6.47
C GLU A 394 -3.63 0.44 6.06
N PHE A 395 -4.63 1.18 5.56
CA PHE A 395 -4.49 2.63 5.31
C PHE A 395 -4.26 3.43 6.61
N ARG A 396 -4.87 3.01 7.73
CA ARG A 396 -4.56 3.61 9.05
C ARG A 396 -3.09 3.39 9.42
N TYR A 397 -2.54 2.18 9.19
CA TYR A 397 -1.13 1.89 9.46
C TYR A 397 -0.18 2.69 8.56
N VAL A 398 -0.46 2.78 7.25
CA VAL A 398 0.33 3.61 6.33
C VAL A 398 0.41 5.05 6.83
N LYS A 399 -0.74 5.63 7.21
CA LYS A 399 -0.84 6.99 7.71
C LYS A 399 -0.16 7.16 9.06
N ASP A 400 -0.35 6.20 9.98
CA ASP A 400 0.24 6.23 11.33
C ASP A 400 1.77 6.16 11.30
N MET A 401 2.35 5.37 10.40
CA MET A 401 3.79 5.33 10.17
C MET A 401 4.34 6.62 9.55
N GLY A 402 3.50 7.55 9.07
CA GLY A 402 3.94 8.76 8.38
C GLY A 402 4.43 8.50 6.95
N LEU A 403 4.09 7.36 6.35
CA LEU A 403 4.31 7.09 4.94
C LEU A 403 3.35 7.90 4.07
N ASN A 404 3.78 8.28 2.88
CA ASN A 404 2.96 9.04 1.95
C ASN A 404 2.64 8.31 0.65
N THR A 405 3.22 7.13 0.42
CA THR A 405 3.12 6.44 -0.87
C THR A 405 3.02 4.93 -0.68
N VAL A 406 2.24 4.27 -1.53
CA VAL A 406 2.26 2.81 -1.72
C VAL A 406 2.59 2.50 -3.18
N ARG A 407 3.37 1.45 -3.41
CA ARG A 407 3.71 0.97 -4.76
C ARG A 407 3.00 -0.34 -5.07
N LEU A 408 2.27 -0.36 -6.18
CA LEU A 408 1.59 -1.55 -6.72
C LEU A 408 2.44 -2.10 -7.87
N GLU A 409 3.12 -3.20 -7.65
CA GLU A 409 3.84 -3.89 -8.69
C GLU A 409 2.92 -4.87 -9.41
N GLY A 410 2.22 -4.39 -10.44
CA GLY A 410 1.29 -5.17 -11.25
C GLY A 410 0.12 -5.79 -10.49
N LYS A 411 -0.10 -5.42 -9.23
CA LYS A 411 -1.21 -5.90 -8.39
C LYS A 411 -2.20 -4.75 -8.21
N LEU A 412 -2.81 -4.35 -9.34
CA LEU A 412 -3.73 -3.22 -9.40
C LEU A 412 -4.99 -3.50 -8.59
N GLU A 413 -5.19 -2.75 -7.53
CA GLU A 413 -6.17 -2.97 -6.48
C GLU A 413 -7.62 -2.61 -6.86
N THR A 414 -8.55 -2.82 -5.93
CA THR A 414 -9.99 -2.54 -6.07
C THR A 414 -10.26 -1.05 -6.21
N LYS A 415 -11.49 -0.70 -6.62
CA LYS A 415 -11.93 0.70 -6.61
C LYS A 415 -11.86 1.29 -5.19
N GLU A 416 -12.26 0.52 -4.18
CA GLU A 416 -12.23 0.96 -2.78
C GLU A 416 -10.83 1.36 -2.32
N PHE A 417 -9.81 0.63 -2.74
CA PHE A 417 -8.41 0.98 -2.44
C PHE A 417 -8.06 2.38 -2.94
N PHE A 418 -8.38 2.70 -4.20
CA PHE A 418 -8.06 4.00 -4.76
C PHE A 418 -8.92 5.12 -4.17
N ASP A 419 -10.19 4.86 -3.88
CA ASP A 419 -11.07 5.80 -3.17
C ASP A 419 -10.52 6.13 -1.77
N LEU A 420 -9.96 5.15 -1.05
CA LEU A 420 -9.31 5.35 0.24
C LEU A 420 -7.99 6.12 0.10
N ALA A 421 -7.18 5.80 -0.89
CA ALA A 421 -5.96 6.54 -1.19
C ALA A 421 -6.25 8.01 -1.45
N ASP A 422 -7.28 8.31 -2.26
CA ASP A 422 -7.73 9.67 -2.56
C ASP A 422 -8.17 10.42 -1.30
N LYS A 423 -8.98 9.80 -0.45
CA LYS A 423 -9.53 10.38 0.79
C LYS A 423 -8.47 10.57 1.87
N HIS A 424 -7.52 9.66 1.97
CA HIS A 424 -6.45 9.74 2.94
C HIS A 424 -5.25 10.58 2.49
N GLY A 425 -5.20 10.98 1.22
CA GLY A 425 -4.07 11.70 0.66
C GLY A 425 -2.80 10.85 0.58
N ILE A 426 -2.95 9.54 0.33
CA ILE A 426 -1.83 8.62 0.13
C ILE A 426 -1.58 8.46 -1.37
N LEU A 427 -0.35 8.69 -1.79
CA LEU A 427 0.06 8.55 -3.19
C LEU A 427 0.16 7.06 -3.58
N VAL A 428 -0.14 6.77 -4.83
CA VAL A 428 -0.07 5.42 -5.40
C VAL A 428 0.83 5.42 -6.63
N MET A 429 1.88 4.61 -6.60
CA MET A 429 2.68 4.24 -7.77
C MET A 429 2.07 2.99 -8.38
N ALA A 430 1.50 3.10 -9.59
CA ALA A 430 0.91 1.98 -10.31
C ALA A 430 1.75 1.58 -11.53
N GLY A 431 1.60 0.35 -12.01
CA GLY A 431 2.30 -0.13 -13.21
C GLY A 431 2.26 -1.64 -13.36
N TRP A 432 3.00 -2.15 -14.34
CA TRP A 432 3.09 -3.58 -14.59
C TRP A 432 4.11 -4.29 -13.68
N CYS A 433 3.99 -5.61 -13.55
CA CYS A 433 4.86 -6.43 -12.72
C CYS A 433 6.09 -6.94 -13.46
N CYS A 434 7.05 -7.47 -12.70
CA CYS A 434 8.28 -8.08 -13.17
C CYS A 434 8.19 -9.60 -13.41
N CYS A 435 9.28 -10.16 -13.84
CA CYS A 435 9.78 -11.52 -13.60
C CYS A 435 8.99 -12.64 -14.25
N ASP A 436 7.85 -12.39 -14.85
CA ASP A 436 6.98 -13.35 -15.51
C ASP A 436 6.70 -13.00 -16.99
N PHE A 437 5.57 -13.44 -17.53
CA PHE A 437 5.27 -13.25 -18.94
C PHE A 437 5.09 -11.78 -19.33
N TRP A 438 4.76 -10.90 -18.39
CA TRP A 438 4.68 -9.45 -18.64
C TRP A 438 6.01 -8.84 -19.08
N GLU A 439 7.14 -9.40 -18.66
CA GLU A 439 8.49 -8.96 -19.09
C GLU A 439 9.17 -9.96 -20.03
N ARG A 440 8.44 -10.95 -20.58
CA ARG A 440 8.96 -11.91 -21.57
C ARG A 440 8.62 -11.51 -23.00
N TRP A 441 8.68 -10.21 -23.32
CA TRP A 441 8.31 -9.62 -24.62
C TRP A 441 8.82 -10.38 -25.85
N PRO A 442 10.06 -10.91 -25.90
CA PRO A 442 10.52 -11.71 -27.06
C PRO A 442 9.73 -13.00 -27.30
N ARG A 443 8.91 -13.43 -26.31
CA ARG A 443 8.04 -14.62 -26.40
C ARG A 443 6.60 -14.27 -26.73
N TRP A 444 6.24 -12.96 -26.74
CA TRP A 444 4.88 -12.50 -27.03
C TRP A 444 4.48 -12.82 -28.46
N GLN A 445 3.27 -13.28 -28.63
CA GLN A 445 2.60 -13.49 -29.90
C GLN A 445 1.72 -12.26 -30.22
N PRO A 446 1.24 -12.07 -31.46
CA PRO A 446 0.39 -10.91 -31.79
C PRO A 446 -0.80 -10.71 -30.84
N LYS A 447 -1.43 -11.79 -30.37
CA LYS A 447 -2.55 -11.75 -29.41
C LYS A 447 -2.14 -11.17 -28.06
N ASP A 448 -0.87 -11.36 -27.63
CA ASP A 448 -0.40 -10.85 -26.32
C ASP A 448 -0.26 -9.33 -26.37
N PHE A 449 0.19 -8.76 -27.50
CA PHE A 449 0.20 -7.30 -27.70
C PHE A 449 -1.21 -6.72 -27.63
N ASP A 450 -2.22 -7.37 -28.24
CA ASP A 450 -3.61 -6.93 -28.17
C ASP A 450 -4.17 -6.98 -26.76
N ILE A 451 -3.88 -8.06 -26.00
CA ILE A 451 -4.30 -8.21 -24.61
C ILE A 451 -3.60 -7.17 -23.72
N ALA A 452 -2.29 -6.95 -23.88
CA ALA A 452 -1.55 -5.95 -23.12
C ALA A 452 -2.09 -4.54 -23.36
N LYS A 453 -2.26 -4.16 -24.62
CA LYS A 453 -2.82 -2.88 -25.04
C LYS A 453 -4.23 -2.66 -24.48
N ALA A 454 -5.08 -3.67 -24.59
CA ALA A 454 -6.43 -3.60 -24.08
C ALA A 454 -6.49 -3.58 -22.55
N SER A 455 -5.57 -4.31 -21.88
CA SER A 455 -5.44 -4.26 -20.42
C SER A 455 -5.03 -2.87 -19.94
N LEU A 456 -4.05 -2.24 -20.58
CA LEU A 456 -3.65 -0.87 -20.24
C LEU A 456 -4.81 0.11 -20.45
N ARG A 457 -5.53 0.02 -21.57
CA ARG A 457 -6.72 0.83 -21.84
C ARG A 457 -7.74 0.74 -20.72
N ASP A 458 -8.10 -0.49 -20.33
CA ASP A 458 -9.11 -0.74 -19.30
C ASP A 458 -8.66 -0.18 -17.94
N GLN A 459 -7.36 -0.31 -17.60
CA GLN A 459 -6.80 0.23 -16.37
C GLN A 459 -6.70 1.77 -16.40
N ILE A 460 -6.26 2.38 -17.49
CA ILE A 460 -6.23 3.84 -17.61
C ILE A 460 -7.63 4.43 -17.47
N TYR A 461 -8.64 3.87 -18.13
CA TYR A 461 -10.03 4.31 -17.95
C TYR A 461 -10.50 4.24 -16.50
N ARG A 462 -10.13 3.19 -15.78
CA ARG A 462 -10.49 3.00 -14.37
C ARG A 462 -9.76 3.97 -13.43
N LEU A 463 -8.51 4.28 -13.72
CA LEU A 463 -7.58 4.90 -12.76
C LEU A 463 -7.32 6.40 -12.99
N ARG A 464 -7.49 6.91 -14.20
CA ARG A 464 -7.07 8.28 -14.55
C ARG A 464 -7.78 9.41 -13.79
N SER A 465 -8.90 9.13 -13.12
CA SER A 465 -9.64 10.12 -12.32
C SER A 465 -9.18 10.21 -10.86
N HIS A 466 -8.34 9.26 -10.38
CA HIS A 466 -7.90 9.23 -8.99
C HIS A 466 -6.72 10.20 -8.76
N PRO A 467 -6.89 11.22 -7.89
CA PRO A 467 -5.83 12.19 -7.61
C PRO A 467 -4.63 11.59 -6.86
N SER A 468 -4.80 10.46 -6.19
CA SER A 468 -3.73 9.74 -5.48
C SER A 468 -2.66 9.15 -6.41
N LEU A 469 -2.97 8.87 -7.67
CA LEU A 469 -1.99 8.31 -8.61
C LEU A 469 -0.88 9.31 -8.93
N VAL A 470 0.37 8.97 -8.57
CA VAL A 470 1.54 9.83 -8.75
C VAL A 470 2.26 9.54 -10.06
N MET A 471 2.24 8.29 -10.52
CA MET A 471 2.89 7.86 -11.77
C MET A 471 2.31 6.54 -12.28
N TRP A 472 2.66 6.21 -13.53
CA TRP A 472 2.50 4.90 -14.12
C TRP A 472 3.86 4.34 -14.57
N LEU A 473 4.14 3.08 -14.24
CA LEU A 473 5.35 2.34 -14.62
C LEU A 473 5.01 1.35 -15.74
N ASN A 474 5.60 1.53 -16.92
CA ASN A 474 5.38 0.67 -18.08
C ASN A 474 6.10 -0.69 -17.99
N GLY A 475 7.04 -0.82 -17.06
CA GLY A 475 7.71 -2.04 -16.67
C GLY A 475 8.15 -1.98 -15.21
N SER A 476 8.61 -3.08 -14.66
CA SER A 476 9.19 -3.16 -13.30
C SER A 476 10.70 -3.33 -13.37
N ASP A 477 11.22 -4.58 -13.42
CA ASP A 477 12.66 -4.87 -13.44
C ASP A 477 13.32 -4.49 -14.78
N ASN A 478 12.53 -4.45 -15.83
CA ASN A 478 13.01 -4.08 -17.15
C ASN A 478 12.05 -3.08 -17.81
N PRO A 479 12.58 -2.10 -18.55
CA PRO A 479 11.76 -1.30 -19.43
C PRO A 479 11.29 -2.16 -20.61
N PRO A 480 10.07 -1.94 -21.11
CA PRO A 480 9.61 -2.60 -22.31
C PRO A 480 10.50 -2.26 -23.54
N PRO A 481 10.59 -3.13 -24.54
CA PRO A 481 11.27 -2.82 -25.79
C PRO A 481 10.57 -1.66 -26.51
N PRO A 482 11.25 -0.96 -27.43
CA PRO A 482 10.76 0.31 -27.99
C PRO A 482 9.36 0.24 -28.62
N ASP A 483 9.00 -0.83 -29.27
CA ASP A 483 7.68 -1.06 -29.89
C ASP A 483 6.56 -1.21 -28.84
N VAL A 484 6.82 -1.92 -27.77
CA VAL A 484 5.88 -2.07 -26.65
C VAL A 484 5.80 -0.77 -25.83
N GLU A 485 6.93 -0.11 -25.56
CA GLU A 485 6.95 1.18 -24.85
C GLU A 485 6.14 2.21 -25.62
N GLN A 486 6.34 2.32 -26.94
CA GLN A 486 5.57 3.25 -27.77
C GLN A 486 4.08 2.91 -27.79
N MET A 487 3.73 1.62 -27.90
CA MET A 487 2.32 1.18 -27.82
C MET A 487 1.65 1.62 -26.53
N TYR A 488 2.34 1.51 -25.37
CA TYR A 488 1.81 1.96 -24.09
C TYR A 488 1.67 3.48 -24.02
N LEU A 489 2.70 4.23 -24.44
CA LEU A 489 2.65 5.70 -24.49
C LEU A 489 1.52 6.23 -25.38
N ASP A 490 1.24 5.56 -26.50
CA ASP A 490 0.12 5.93 -27.38
C ASP A 490 -1.22 5.75 -26.67
N VAL A 491 -1.43 4.65 -25.94
CA VAL A 491 -2.66 4.42 -25.17
C VAL A 491 -2.83 5.47 -24.06
N GLU A 492 -1.76 5.76 -23.32
CA GLU A 492 -1.76 6.74 -22.23
C GLU A 492 -2.10 8.14 -22.74
N LYS A 493 -1.52 8.53 -23.86
CA LYS A 493 -1.78 9.80 -24.54
C LYS A 493 -3.23 9.87 -25.06
N ASP A 494 -3.68 8.83 -25.77
CA ASP A 494 -5.03 8.79 -26.37
C ASP A 494 -6.13 8.86 -25.32
N LEU A 495 -5.84 8.33 -24.13
CA LEU A 495 -6.77 8.31 -23.00
C LEU A 495 -6.55 9.43 -21.99
N PHE A 496 -5.76 10.45 -22.33
CA PHE A 496 -5.52 11.61 -21.46
C PHE A 496 -5.02 11.25 -20.06
N TRP A 497 -4.03 10.34 -19.96
CA TRP A 497 -3.39 10.05 -18.68
C TRP A 497 -2.73 11.29 -18.09
N PRO A 498 -3.09 11.73 -16.86
CA PRO A 498 -2.70 13.07 -16.37
C PRO A 498 -1.37 13.11 -15.62
N ASN A 499 -0.74 11.97 -15.37
CA ASN A 499 0.40 11.86 -14.47
C ASN A 499 1.69 11.49 -15.23
N PRO A 500 2.87 11.66 -14.59
CA PRO A 500 4.12 11.16 -15.15
C PRO A 500 4.05 9.66 -15.51
N VAL A 501 4.61 9.32 -16.66
CA VAL A 501 4.86 7.96 -17.12
C VAL A 501 6.35 7.68 -17.02
N VAL A 502 6.71 6.53 -16.51
CA VAL A 502 8.10 6.09 -16.33
C VAL A 502 8.29 4.74 -17.00
N SER A 503 9.38 4.57 -17.75
CA SER A 503 9.61 3.35 -18.54
C SER A 503 9.67 2.08 -17.68
N SER A 504 10.33 2.16 -16.52
CA SER A 504 10.40 1.04 -15.56
C SER A 504 10.78 1.53 -14.17
N ALA A 505 10.70 0.64 -13.19
CA ALA A 505 11.15 0.90 -11.84
C ALA A 505 12.69 0.86 -11.67
N THR A 506 13.45 0.55 -12.73
CA THR A 506 14.93 0.45 -12.72
C THR A 506 15.60 1.64 -13.39
N GLY A 507 16.91 1.79 -13.16
CA GLY A 507 17.75 2.80 -13.84
C GLY A 507 18.13 2.47 -15.27
N LYS A 508 17.52 1.46 -15.88
CA LYS A 508 17.79 1.07 -17.29
C LYS A 508 17.19 2.12 -18.22
N LYS A 509 18.01 2.67 -19.14
CA LYS A 509 17.58 3.67 -20.10
C LYS A 509 16.92 3.04 -21.32
N THR A 510 15.92 3.75 -21.87
CA THR A 510 15.29 3.36 -23.14
C THR A 510 15.66 4.33 -24.25
N SER A 511 15.47 3.90 -25.51
CA SER A 511 15.62 4.76 -26.68
C SER A 511 14.41 5.68 -26.92
N VAL A 512 13.28 5.43 -26.25
CA VAL A 512 12.03 6.16 -26.43
C VAL A 512 11.91 7.28 -25.40
N THR A 513 11.94 6.96 -24.10
CA THR A 513 11.76 7.94 -23.00
C THR A 513 13.04 8.30 -22.27
N GLY A 514 14.17 7.63 -22.57
CA GLY A 514 15.47 7.94 -21.97
C GLY A 514 15.65 7.38 -20.57
N ASP A 515 16.08 8.23 -19.64
CA ASP A 515 16.39 7.88 -18.25
C ASP A 515 15.11 7.83 -17.40
N SER A 516 14.86 6.71 -16.73
CA SER A 516 13.72 6.59 -15.82
C SER A 516 13.85 7.50 -14.60
N GLY A 517 15.07 7.80 -14.16
CA GLY A 517 15.35 8.49 -12.90
C GLY A 517 15.06 7.62 -11.67
N MET A 518 14.88 6.30 -11.87
CA MET A 518 14.69 5.32 -10.80
C MET A 518 15.96 4.52 -10.58
N LYS A 519 16.06 3.86 -9.43
CA LYS A 519 16.98 2.75 -9.20
C LYS A 519 16.23 1.63 -8.49
N MET A 520 16.63 0.40 -8.76
CA MET A 520 16.18 -0.79 -8.06
C MET A 520 17.45 -1.52 -7.68
N SER A 521 18.05 -1.10 -6.58
CA SER A 521 19.40 -1.57 -6.20
C SER A 521 19.38 -2.55 -5.05
N GLY A 522 18.20 -2.91 -4.53
CA GLY A 522 18.15 -3.61 -3.25
C GLY A 522 18.80 -2.76 -2.15
N PRO A 523 19.41 -3.34 -1.11
CA PRO A 523 19.48 -4.78 -0.88
C PRO A 523 18.15 -5.38 -0.45
N TYR A 524 18.09 -6.72 -0.43
CA TYR A 524 16.95 -7.48 0.07
C TYR A 524 17.34 -8.38 1.25
N GLU A 525 18.60 -8.32 1.67
CA GLU A 525 19.18 -9.00 2.82
C GLU A 525 19.78 -8.00 3.80
N TYR A 526 20.11 -8.47 5.01
CA TYR A 526 20.66 -7.62 6.05
C TYR A 526 21.83 -6.77 5.57
N VAL A 527 21.76 -5.49 5.84
CA VAL A 527 22.84 -4.52 5.70
C VAL A 527 22.97 -3.69 6.98
N ALA A 528 24.21 -3.32 7.29
CA ALA A 528 24.51 -2.42 8.39
C ALA A 528 23.81 -1.04 8.21
N PRO A 529 23.43 -0.35 9.30
CA PRO A 529 22.88 1.02 9.23
C PRO A 529 23.73 2.00 8.42
N SER A 530 25.05 1.90 8.50
CA SER A 530 26.00 2.71 7.73
C SER A 530 25.92 2.51 6.21
N TYR A 531 25.31 1.42 5.73
CA TYR A 531 25.07 1.20 4.31
C TYR A 531 24.27 2.33 3.64
N TRP A 532 23.30 2.89 4.35
CA TRP A 532 22.41 3.92 3.83
C TRP A 532 23.04 5.31 3.79
N GLU A 533 24.08 5.53 4.61
CA GLU A 533 24.71 6.82 4.80
C GLU A 533 25.87 7.10 3.84
N VAL A 534 26.15 6.17 2.91
CA VAL A 534 27.20 6.36 1.92
C VAL A 534 26.83 7.55 1.04
N ASP A 535 27.55 8.64 1.20
CA ASP A 535 27.45 9.79 0.30
C ASP A 535 27.98 9.42 -1.07
N THR A 536 27.17 9.59 -2.09
CA THR A 536 27.47 9.14 -3.44
C THR A 536 27.33 10.20 -4.53
N PRO A 537 27.78 11.44 -4.32
CA PRO A 537 28.05 12.31 -5.46
C PRO A 537 29.07 11.64 -6.40
N GLU A 538 29.01 12.01 -7.64
CA GLU A 538 29.92 11.49 -8.66
C GLU A 538 31.39 11.64 -8.21
N GLY A 539 32.13 10.54 -8.10
CA GLY A 539 33.54 10.53 -7.66
C GLY A 539 33.81 9.94 -6.28
N GLN A 540 32.79 9.65 -5.47
CA GLN A 540 32.98 9.03 -4.13
C GLN A 540 33.29 7.52 -4.23
N PRO A 541 34.06 6.97 -3.28
CA PRO A 541 34.51 5.55 -3.32
C PRO A 541 33.36 4.54 -3.36
N GLY A 542 32.24 4.80 -2.69
CA GLY A 542 31.10 3.90 -2.64
C GLY A 542 30.46 3.64 -4.01
N ARG A 543 30.42 4.65 -4.87
CA ARG A 543 29.81 4.53 -6.22
C ARG A 543 30.62 3.67 -7.19
N LYS A 544 31.93 3.55 -7.00
CA LYS A 544 32.82 2.71 -7.82
C LYS A 544 32.75 1.24 -7.42
N LEU A 545 32.21 0.91 -6.27
CA LEU A 545 32.17 -0.45 -5.73
C LEU A 545 30.89 -1.18 -6.03
N CYS A 546 29.91 -0.52 -6.67
CA CYS A 546 28.62 -1.10 -6.97
C CYS A 546 28.65 -1.87 -8.29
N ASN A 547 27.96 -3.01 -8.31
CA ASN A 547 27.71 -3.78 -9.53
C ASN A 547 26.88 -2.96 -10.55
N PRO A 548 26.89 -3.34 -11.85
CA PRO A 548 26.22 -2.59 -12.93
C PRO A 548 24.69 -2.38 -12.78
N GLY A 549 24.11 -2.67 -11.63
CA GLY A 549 22.69 -2.51 -11.36
C GLY A 549 22.34 -1.41 -10.37
N GLY A 550 23.32 -0.74 -9.75
CA GLY A 550 23.00 0.32 -8.78
C GLY A 550 23.96 0.38 -7.60
N CYS A 551 24.01 1.51 -6.97
CA CYS A 551 24.83 1.77 -5.78
C CYS A 551 23.97 1.85 -4.53
N GLY A 552 24.50 1.36 -3.40
CA GLY A 552 23.89 1.55 -2.09
C GLY A 552 23.75 3.02 -1.69
N GLY A 553 23.21 3.27 -0.53
CA GLY A 553 23.05 4.59 0.05
C GLY A 553 21.74 5.28 -0.23
N GLY A 554 21.40 6.23 0.63
CA GLY A 554 20.18 7.00 0.63
C GLY A 554 20.20 8.17 -0.35
N TYR A 555 20.23 7.92 -1.66
CA TYR A 555 20.16 8.94 -2.72
C TYR A 555 19.35 8.44 -3.92
N GLY A 556 19.00 9.34 -4.82
CA GLY A 556 18.19 9.04 -6.01
C GLY A 556 16.76 8.62 -5.61
N PHE A 557 16.09 7.89 -6.47
CA PHE A 557 14.78 7.30 -6.19
C PHE A 557 14.89 5.77 -6.20
N ASP A 558 14.86 5.16 -5.02
CA ASP A 558 14.91 3.70 -4.90
C ASP A 558 13.49 3.14 -4.86
N SER A 559 13.14 2.42 -5.91
CA SER A 559 11.80 1.88 -6.10
C SER A 559 11.55 0.58 -5.33
N GLU A 560 12.65 -0.09 -4.93
CA GLU A 560 12.64 -1.31 -4.11
C GLU A 560 13.93 -1.43 -3.32
N THR A 561 13.81 -1.40 -2.01
CA THR A 561 14.97 -1.57 -1.13
C THR A 561 14.53 -1.99 0.27
N SER A 562 15.37 -2.73 1.00
CA SER A 562 15.06 -3.24 2.32
C SER A 562 16.33 -3.44 3.14
N MET A 563 16.19 -3.42 4.47
CA MET A 563 17.28 -3.81 5.36
C MET A 563 17.38 -5.33 5.56
N GLY A 564 16.60 -6.11 4.82
CA GLY A 564 16.57 -7.57 4.89
C GLY A 564 15.26 -8.14 5.46
N PRO A 565 15.26 -9.43 5.78
CA PRO A 565 14.08 -10.11 6.34
C PRO A 565 13.49 -9.40 7.55
N ALA A 566 12.18 -9.48 7.67
CA ALA A 566 11.40 -8.97 8.79
C ALA A 566 10.76 -10.15 9.53
N VAL A 567 11.50 -10.75 10.47
CA VAL A 567 10.98 -11.80 11.33
C VAL A 567 9.88 -11.19 12.21
N PRO A 568 8.63 -11.71 12.18
CA PRO A 568 7.54 -11.10 12.93
C PRO A 568 7.66 -11.33 14.44
N PRO A 569 6.87 -10.64 15.28
CA PRO A 569 6.78 -10.94 16.71
C PRO A 569 6.40 -12.39 17.00
N ILE A 570 6.78 -12.89 18.19
CA ILE A 570 6.69 -14.32 18.55
C ILE A 570 5.29 -14.93 18.39
N GLU A 571 4.26 -14.16 18.65
CA GLU A 571 2.87 -14.58 18.50
C GLU A 571 2.56 -14.95 17.03
N SER A 572 3.07 -14.15 16.11
CA SER A 572 2.93 -14.39 14.67
C SER A 572 3.81 -15.53 14.17
N ILE A 573 5.04 -15.66 14.70
CA ILE A 573 5.89 -16.84 14.44
C ILE A 573 5.12 -18.11 14.79
N ARG A 574 4.52 -18.16 15.98
CA ARG A 574 3.75 -19.33 16.45
C ARG A 574 2.56 -19.65 15.55
N ALA A 575 1.85 -18.63 15.09
CA ALA A 575 0.72 -18.80 14.16
C ALA A 575 1.18 -19.27 12.77
N MET A 576 2.34 -18.83 12.33
CA MET A 576 2.90 -19.11 11.01
C MET A 576 3.53 -20.49 10.91
N VAL A 577 4.48 -20.83 11.79
CA VAL A 577 5.24 -22.09 11.69
C VAL A 577 4.62 -23.25 12.49
N GLY A 578 3.75 -22.96 13.45
CA GLY A 578 3.16 -23.97 14.35
C GLY A 578 4.06 -24.34 15.51
N LYS A 579 3.49 -25.02 16.51
CA LYS A 579 4.17 -25.32 17.80
C LYS A 579 5.40 -26.20 17.65
N ASP A 580 5.37 -27.16 16.73
CA ASP A 580 6.40 -28.18 16.57
C ASP A 580 7.64 -27.66 15.82
N HIS A 581 7.54 -26.48 15.18
CA HIS A 581 8.57 -25.85 14.36
C HIS A 581 9.06 -24.51 14.90
N MET A 582 8.78 -24.22 16.21
CA MET A 582 9.16 -22.92 16.80
C MET A 582 10.68 -22.72 16.86
N TRP A 583 11.46 -23.77 17.14
CA TRP A 583 12.90 -23.71 17.26
C TRP A 583 13.54 -25.11 17.19
N PRO A 584 14.74 -25.29 16.61
CA PRO A 584 15.50 -24.31 15.85
C PRO A 584 14.87 -23.96 14.49
N ILE A 585 15.43 -22.96 13.78
CA ILE A 585 15.04 -22.62 12.41
C ILE A 585 15.20 -23.85 11.51
N ASP A 586 14.16 -24.23 10.81
CA ASP A 586 14.08 -25.42 9.94
C ASP A 586 13.48 -25.11 8.56
N ASP A 587 13.14 -26.13 7.80
CA ASP A 587 12.55 -25.99 6.46
C ASP A 587 11.17 -25.29 6.46
N VAL A 588 10.42 -25.33 7.57
CA VAL A 588 9.15 -24.61 7.69
C VAL A 588 9.41 -23.10 7.73
N TRP A 589 10.41 -22.68 8.51
CA TRP A 589 10.86 -21.27 8.52
C TRP A 589 11.33 -20.83 7.14
N ASN A 590 12.19 -21.65 6.50
CA ASN A 590 12.72 -21.35 5.18
C ASN A 590 11.61 -21.25 4.12
N TYR A 591 10.55 -22.08 4.21
CA TYR A 591 9.41 -22.00 3.32
C TYR A 591 8.66 -20.66 3.44
N HIS A 592 8.58 -20.09 4.65
CA HIS A 592 8.01 -18.77 4.90
C HIS A 592 9.02 -17.61 4.69
N ALA A 593 10.26 -17.88 4.35
CA ALA A 593 11.21 -16.84 3.97
C ALA A 593 10.94 -16.35 2.55
N GLY A 594 10.98 -17.22 1.56
CA GLY A 594 10.78 -16.86 0.16
C GLY A 594 11.29 -17.94 -0.80
N GLY A 595 11.51 -17.58 -2.05
CA GLY A 595 12.02 -18.45 -3.08
C GLY A 595 13.33 -17.94 -3.70
N GLY A 596 14.04 -18.80 -4.44
CA GLY A 596 15.28 -18.43 -5.12
C GLY A 596 16.38 -17.99 -4.16
N GLU A 597 16.88 -16.81 -4.30
CA GLU A 597 17.89 -16.18 -3.43
C GLU A 597 17.35 -15.95 -2.01
N PHE A 598 16.06 -15.75 -1.85
CA PHE A 598 15.39 -15.44 -0.57
C PHE A 598 14.94 -16.68 0.20
N LYS A 599 15.42 -17.84 -0.15
CA LYS A 599 14.99 -19.15 0.38
C LYS A 599 15.32 -19.43 1.85
N THR A 600 16.09 -18.58 2.50
CA THR A 600 16.45 -18.69 3.91
C THR A 600 16.61 -17.32 4.54
N ILE A 601 16.57 -17.27 5.88
CA ILE A 601 16.91 -16.06 6.67
C ILE A 601 18.33 -16.15 7.23
N GLY A 602 19.23 -16.90 6.58
CA GLY A 602 20.57 -17.18 7.09
C GLY A 602 21.42 -15.94 7.25
N VAL A 603 21.49 -15.07 6.24
CA VAL A 603 22.27 -13.80 6.29
C VAL A 603 21.81 -12.91 7.44
N PHE A 604 20.48 -12.77 7.60
CA PHE A 604 19.88 -12.00 8.70
C PHE A 604 20.20 -12.61 10.07
N SER A 605 20.12 -13.94 10.22
CA SER A 605 20.38 -14.65 11.47
C SER A 605 21.85 -14.61 11.84
N ASP A 606 22.77 -14.69 10.87
CA ASP A 606 24.20 -14.56 11.08
C ASP A 606 24.57 -13.15 11.55
N ALA A 607 24.00 -12.13 10.93
CA ALA A 607 24.17 -10.74 11.36
C ALA A 607 23.69 -10.55 12.79
N LEU A 608 22.50 -11.06 13.12
CA LEU A 608 21.92 -11.01 14.46
C LEU A 608 22.85 -11.68 15.50
N ALA A 609 23.35 -12.89 15.21
CA ALA A 609 24.25 -13.60 16.09
C ALA A 609 25.60 -12.88 16.30
N ASN A 610 26.15 -12.26 15.26
CA ASN A 610 27.39 -11.50 15.34
C ASN A 610 27.25 -10.18 16.12
N ARG A 611 26.07 -9.54 16.03
CA ARG A 611 25.80 -8.25 16.71
C ARG A 611 25.34 -8.42 18.15
N TYR A 612 24.43 -9.34 18.43
CA TYR A 612 23.74 -9.49 19.72
C TYR A 612 24.09 -10.78 20.47
N GLY A 613 24.93 -11.65 19.88
CA GLY A 613 25.21 -13.00 20.39
C GLY A 613 24.18 -14.01 19.89
N LYS A 614 24.59 -15.30 19.90
CA LYS A 614 23.72 -16.41 19.49
C LYS A 614 22.44 -16.47 20.31
N SER A 615 21.37 -16.93 19.70
CA SER A 615 20.08 -17.18 20.36
C SER A 615 19.95 -18.67 20.69
N ASP A 616 19.47 -18.99 21.89
CA ASP A 616 19.29 -20.35 22.36
C ASP A 616 17.82 -20.81 22.26
N ASN A 617 16.90 -19.90 22.03
CA ASN A 617 15.46 -20.15 21.92
C ASN A 617 14.80 -19.10 21.02
N VAL A 618 13.53 -19.34 20.69
CA VAL A 618 12.76 -18.49 19.78
C VAL A 618 12.43 -17.13 20.40
N GLU A 619 12.23 -17.03 21.70
CA GLU A 619 11.90 -15.79 22.41
C GLU A 619 13.05 -14.80 22.30
N ASP A 620 14.29 -15.25 22.56
CA ASP A 620 15.50 -14.47 22.42
C ASP A 620 15.76 -14.08 20.95
N PHE A 621 15.55 -15.02 20.02
CA PHE A 621 15.69 -14.76 18.59
C PHE A 621 14.68 -13.70 18.11
N ALA A 622 13.42 -13.82 18.54
CA ALA A 622 12.37 -12.91 18.12
C ALA A 622 12.62 -11.47 18.60
N ILE A 623 12.99 -11.25 19.87
CA ILE A 623 13.26 -9.89 20.37
C ILE A 623 14.48 -9.27 19.72
N LYS A 624 15.56 -10.02 19.51
CA LYS A 624 16.74 -9.56 18.76
C LYS A 624 16.40 -9.20 17.32
N SER A 625 15.52 -9.99 16.69
CA SER A 625 15.03 -9.70 15.34
C SER A 625 14.25 -8.38 15.27
N GLN A 626 13.40 -8.09 16.28
CA GLN A 626 12.71 -6.80 16.35
C GLN A 626 13.69 -5.63 16.51
N MET A 627 14.74 -5.79 17.32
CA MET A 627 15.78 -4.76 17.47
C MET A 627 16.52 -4.50 16.16
N GLN A 628 16.97 -5.55 15.48
CA GLN A 628 17.69 -5.44 14.21
C GLN A 628 16.83 -4.81 13.11
N THR A 629 15.57 -5.19 13.02
CA THR A 629 14.63 -4.64 12.03
C THR A 629 14.26 -3.19 12.35
N TYR A 630 14.03 -2.84 13.63
CA TYR A 630 13.77 -1.46 14.07
C TYR A 630 14.89 -0.52 13.63
N GLU A 631 16.14 -0.88 13.98
CA GLU A 631 17.31 -0.06 13.68
C GLU A 631 17.54 0.08 12.18
N GLY A 632 17.51 -1.03 11.43
CA GLY A 632 17.80 -1.02 10.00
C GLY A 632 16.76 -0.26 9.17
N VAL A 633 15.47 -0.43 9.46
CA VAL A 633 14.38 0.32 8.78
C VAL A 633 14.46 1.81 9.13
N ARG A 634 14.71 2.16 10.40
CA ARG A 634 14.90 3.54 10.82
C ARG A 634 16.07 4.19 10.06
N ALA A 635 17.24 3.56 10.07
CA ALA A 635 18.43 4.08 9.41
C ALA A 635 18.23 4.32 7.91
N MET A 636 17.53 3.39 7.23
CA MET A 636 17.17 3.55 5.82
C MET A 636 16.35 4.83 5.58
N TYR A 637 15.24 4.98 6.25
CA TYR A 637 14.39 6.15 6.04
C TYR A 637 15.04 7.47 6.52
N GLU A 638 15.85 7.43 7.59
CA GLU A 638 16.61 8.58 8.07
C GLU A 638 17.60 9.08 7.02
N ALA A 639 18.36 8.17 6.39
CA ALA A 639 19.33 8.53 5.35
C ALA A 639 18.67 9.19 4.14
N TYR A 640 17.56 8.63 3.66
CA TYR A 640 16.79 9.24 2.54
C TYR A 640 16.22 10.59 2.94
N SER A 641 15.75 10.76 4.16
CA SER A 641 15.22 12.03 4.66
C SER A 641 16.31 13.07 4.85
N ARG A 642 17.50 12.68 5.35
CA ARG A 642 18.66 13.54 5.49
C ARG A 642 19.11 14.13 4.14
N ASN A 643 19.11 13.30 3.12
CA ASN A 643 19.65 13.62 1.80
C ASN A 643 18.61 14.20 0.82
N LYS A 644 17.44 14.70 1.28
CA LYS A 644 16.48 15.31 0.36
C LYS A 644 17.01 16.63 -0.20
N TYR A 645 16.95 16.92 -1.46
CA TYR A 645 16.42 16.25 -2.64
C TYR A 645 17.52 15.70 -3.57
N GLN A 646 18.66 15.32 -3.03
CA GLN A 646 19.54 14.38 -3.71
C GLN A 646 18.88 12.99 -3.68
N SER A 647 18.30 12.59 -2.56
CA SER A 647 17.32 11.52 -2.52
C SER A 647 15.93 12.07 -2.89
N ALA A 648 15.27 11.39 -3.84
CA ALA A 648 13.97 11.76 -4.36
C ALA A 648 12.85 10.83 -3.87
N GLY A 649 13.19 9.62 -3.46
CA GLY A 649 12.22 8.66 -2.94
C GLY A 649 12.82 7.34 -2.49
N VAL A 650 12.10 6.67 -1.60
CA VAL A 650 12.40 5.32 -1.11
C VAL A 650 11.13 4.52 -0.93
N ILE A 651 11.11 3.31 -1.47
CA ILE A 651 10.04 2.34 -1.31
C ILE A 651 10.60 1.11 -0.60
N GLN A 652 10.23 0.95 0.67
CA GLN A 652 10.51 -0.27 1.42
C GLN A 652 9.89 -1.48 0.71
N TRP A 653 10.67 -2.48 0.44
CA TRP A 653 10.21 -3.73 -0.13
C TRP A 653 10.13 -4.80 0.96
N MET A 654 8.95 -5.10 1.52
CA MET A 654 7.55 -4.69 1.24
C MET A 654 6.96 -3.88 2.42
N LEU A 655 5.76 -3.33 2.21
CA LEU A 655 4.95 -2.74 3.28
C LEU A 655 4.22 -3.81 4.10
N ASN A 656 3.57 -4.73 3.41
CA ASN A 656 2.74 -5.82 3.96
C ASN A 656 3.09 -7.17 3.31
N ASN A 657 2.37 -8.21 3.69
CA ASN A 657 2.53 -9.55 3.13
C ASN A 657 1.23 -10.07 2.48
N ALA A 658 1.36 -10.78 1.35
CA ALA A 658 0.27 -11.49 0.71
C ALA A 658 -0.16 -12.76 1.47
N TRP A 659 0.75 -13.32 2.24
CA TRP A 659 0.59 -14.50 3.09
C TRP A 659 1.55 -14.41 4.30
N PRO A 660 1.43 -15.23 5.34
CA PRO A 660 2.38 -15.21 6.45
C PRO A 660 3.80 -15.46 5.95
N SER A 661 4.68 -14.46 6.05
CA SER A 661 6.04 -14.50 5.53
C SER A 661 7.00 -13.74 6.44
N MET A 662 8.29 -14.05 6.35
CA MET A 662 9.38 -13.40 7.08
C MET A 662 10.10 -12.34 6.24
N ILE A 663 9.63 -12.02 5.06
CA ILE A 663 10.17 -10.99 4.16
C ILE A 663 9.04 -10.06 3.73
N TRP A 664 9.24 -8.82 3.73
CA TRP A 664 10.15 -7.75 4.14
C TRP A 664 9.32 -6.67 4.81
N HIS A 665 8.22 -7.09 5.42
CA HIS A 665 7.07 -6.28 5.86
C HIS A 665 7.43 -5.25 6.95
N LEU A 666 6.63 -4.19 7.04
CA LEU A 666 6.60 -3.27 8.18
C LEU A 666 5.60 -3.73 9.25
N TYR A 667 4.47 -4.32 8.84
CA TYR A 667 3.55 -5.07 9.70
C TYR A 667 3.24 -6.42 9.04
N ASP A 668 3.08 -7.44 9.86
CA ASP A 668 2.97 -8.80 9.36
C ASP A 668 1.56 -9.13 8.79
N TYR A 669 1.42 -10.31 8.22
CA TYR A 669 0.16 -10.78 7.64
C TYR A 669 -1.00 -10.74 8.65
N TYR A 670 -0.73 -10.93 9.94
CA TYR A 670 -1.72 -10.92 11.01
C TYR A 670 -2.07 -9.51 11.52
N MET A 671 -1.61 -8.47 10.84
CA MET A 671 -1.78 -7.07 11.22
C MET A 671 -1.08 -6.69 12.54
N ARG A 672 0.00 -7.39 12.90
CA ARG A 672 0.80 -7.08 14.09
C ARG A 672 1.98 -6.18 13.71
N PRO A 673 2.05 -4.96 14.27
CA PRO A 673 3.19 -4.08 14.06
C PRO A 673 4.41 -4.59 14.84
N GLY A 674 5.54 -4.72 14.15
CA GLY A 674 6.82 -5.14 14.73
C GLY A 674 7.83 -4.00 14.83
N GLY A 675 9.10 -4.35 15.06
CA GLY A 675 10.20 -3.40 15.15
C GLY A 675 10.32 -2.51 13.90
N GLY A 676 10.17 -3.09 12.71
CA GLY A 676 10.21 -2.32 11.45
C GLY A 676 9.16 -1.23 11.33
N TYR A 677 7.94 -1.50 11.80
CA TYR A 677 6.85 -0.52 11.85
C TYR A 677 7.24 0.71 12.68
N PHE A 678 7.74 0.48 13.91
CA PHE A 678 8.08 1.57 14.81
C PHE A 678 9.40 2.26 14.44
N GLY A 679 10.32 1.54 13.79
CA GLY A 679 11.50 2.12 13.16
C GLY A 679 11.13 3.09 12.04
N ALA A 680 10.22 2.71 11.15
CA ALA A 680 9.67 3.58 10.12
C ALA A 680 8.94 4.78 10.72
N LYS A 681 8.02 4.55 11.66
CA LYS A 681 7.26 5.60 12.33
C LYS A 681 8.17 6.64 12.99
N ARG A 682 9.23 6.19 13.66
CA ARG A 682 10.23 7.06 14.29
C ARG A 682 10.93 7.94 13.26
N ALA A 683 11.44 7.35 12.17
CA ALA A 683 12.13 8.07 11.11
C ALA A 683 11.26 9.08 10.36
N MET A 684 9.92 8.92 10.42
CA MET A 684 8.95 9.75 9.71
C MET A 684 8.34 10.87 10.54
N GLU A 685 8.81 11.11 11.78
CA GLU A 685 8.36 12.26 12.58
C GLU A 685 8.51 13.56 11.78
N ALA A 686 7.54 14.45 11.92
CA ALA A 686 7.48 15.69 11.14
C ALA A 686 8.66 16.64 11.41
N LEU A 687 9.16 16.62 12.65
CA LEU A 687 10.42 17.25 13.10
C LEU A 687 11.27 16.14 13.73
N HIS A 688 12.31 15.71 13.02
CA HIS A 688 13.04 14.52 13.39
C HIS A 688 14.54 14.80 13.63
N PRO A 689 15.05 14.61 14.87
CA PRO A 689 16.48 14.65 15.13
C PRO A 689 17.09 13.28 14.80
N LEU A 690 18.21 13.26 14.05
CA LEU A 690 18.86 12.02 13.65
C LEU A 690 20.38 12.08 13.77
N TYR A 691 21.01 10.89 13.80
CA TYR A 691 22.45 10.65 13.86
C TYR A 691 22.95 10.05 12.56
N GLY A 692 24.01 10.64 11.99
CA GLY A 692 24.69 10.10 10.82
C GLY A 692 25.71 9.03 11.23
N TYR A 693 25.53 7.80 10.74
CA TYR A 693 26.42 6.68 11.01
C TYR A 693 27.78 6.79 10.29
N ASP A 694 27.87 7.66 9.26
CA ASP A 694 29.06 7.88 8.43
C ASP A 694 30.05 8.88 9.05
N ASP A 695 29.51 10.00 9.57
CA ASP A 695 30.35 11.14 10.02
C ASP A 695 30.05 11.59 11.45
N HIS A 696 29.23 10.81 12.17
CA HIS A 696 28.82 11.08 13.57
C HIS A 696 28.12 12.45 13.74
N SER A 697 27.54 12.99 12.68
CA SER A 697 26.83 14.26 12.74
C SER A 697 25.42 14.11 13.27
N ILE A 698 24.93 15.20 13.89
CA ILE A 698 23.57 15.32 14.38
C ILE A 698 22.83 16.29 13.46
N TRP A 699 21.69 15.87 13.00
CA TRP A 699 20.85 16.61 12.07
C TRP A 699 19.45 16.81 12.63
N VAL A 700 18.75 17.81 12.10
CA VAL A 700 17.30 17.95 12.25
C VAL A 700 16.68 18.01 10.86
N VAL A 701 15.72 17.12 10.62
CA VAL A 701 14.93 17.06 9.41
C VAL A 701 13.55 17.62 9.68
N SER A 702 13.10 18.58 8.87
CA SER A 702 11.73 19.07 8.84
C SER A 702 11.03 18.52 7.59
N SER A 703 9.93 17.81 7.79
CA SER A 703 8.99 17.40 6.73
C SER A 703 7.72 18.25 6.74
N GLN A 704 7.68 19.32 7.53
CA GLN A 704 6.62 20.32 7.55
C GLN A 704 6.84 21.36 6.46
N TYR A 705 5.77 21.84 5.84
CA TYR A 705 5.83 22.87 4.79
C TYR A 705 5.68 24.30 5.36
N THR A 706 6.04 24.46 6.63
CA THR A 706 6.10 25.75 7.35
C THR A 706 7.37 25.80 8.20
N ASP A 707 7.95 26.98 8.34
CA ASP A 707 9.08 27.21 9.24
C ASP A 707 8.72 26.98 10.70
N VAL A 708 9.63 26.36 11.46
CA VAL A 708 9.52 26.22 12.92
C VAL A 708 10.77 26.80 13.55
N LYS A 709 10.60 27.78 14.44
CA LYS A 709 11.71 28.54 15.05
C LYS A 709 11.76 28.33 16.55
N GLY A 710 12.96 28.57 17.11
CA GLY A 710 13.17 28.55 18.56
C GLY A 710 13.14 27.13 19.14
N LEU A 711 13.54 26.15 18.37
CA LEU A 711 13.73 24.77 18.83
C LEU A 711 15.04 24.64 19.63
N LYS A 712 15.07 23.70 20.54
CA LYS A 712 16.24 23.32 21.31
C LYS A 712 16.49 21.82 21.14
N LEU A 713 17.67 21.45 20.65
CA LEU A 713 18.10 20.05 20.55
C LEU A 713 18.99 19.71 21.75
N LEU A 714 18.54 18.77 22.57
CA LEU A 714 19.33 18.16 23.65
C LEU A 714 19.92 16.83 23.16
N THR A 715 21.22 16.71 23.20
CA THR A 715 22.00 15.51 22.84
C THR A 715 22.69 14.97 24.08
N LYS A 716 22.48 13.67 24.40
CA LYS A 716 23.14 13.00 25.52
C LYS A 716 23.68 11.64 25.14
N ILE A 717 24.85 11.28 25.70
CA ILE A 717 25.44 9.93 25.58
C ILE A 717 25.52 9.29 26.94
N TYR A 718 25.09 8.03 27.02
CA TYR A 718 25.15 7.21 28.22
C TYR A 718 25.91 5.91 27.95
N ASN A 719 26.72 5.48 28.88
CA ASN A 719 27.29 4.14 28.90
C ASN A 719 26.22 3.09 29.18
N ILE A 720 26.56 1.81 29.02
CA ILE A 720 25.66 0.67 29.27
C ILE A 720 25.08 0.65 30.68
N ASP A 721 25.81 1.18 31.66
CA ASP A 721 25.41 1.32 33.07
C ASP A 721 24.56 2.58 33.35
N ALA A 722 24.10 3.27 32.33
CA ALA A 722 23.35 4.53 32.37
C ALA A 722 24.16 5.74 32.91
N THR A 723 25.49 5.65 33.01
CA THR A 723 26.33 6.79 33.35
C THR A 723 26.41 7.77 32.20
N GLU A 724 26.05 9.05 32.44
CA GLU A 724 26.11 10.11 31.42
C GLU A 724 27.59 10.42 31.11
N LYS A 725 27.96 10.43 29.83
CA LYS A 725 29.30 10.71 29.31
C LYS A 725 29.41 12.01 28.52
N PHE A 726 28.28 12.44 27.95
CA PHE A 726 28.23 13.65 27.14
C PHE A 726 26.85 14.28 27.25
N THR A 727 26.80 15.59 27.25
CA THR A 727 25.58 16.38 27.15
C THR A 727 25.86 17.68 26.40
N GLN A 728 25.02 18.04 25.47
CA GLN A 728 25.07 19.30 24.71
C GLN A 728 23.69 19.76 24.34
N GLU A 729 23.49 21.09 24.45
CA GLU A 729 22.27 21.75 23.98
C GLU A 729 22.59 22.67 22.80
N ASN A 730 21.80 22.63 21.75
CA ASN A 730 21.95 23.49 20.57
C ASN A 730 20.59 24.13 20.23
N PRO A 731 20.57 25.47 19.98
CA PRO A 731 19.42 26.10 19.37
C PRO A 731 19.30 25.65 17.90
N VAL A 732 18.07 25.45 17.43
CA VAL A 732 17.77 25.01 16.06
C VAL A 732 16.56 25.79 15.52
N ASP A 733 16.67 26.31 14.30
CA ASP A 733 15.53 26.73 13.50
C ASP A 733 15.39 25.77 12.33
N ALA A 734 14.19 25.22 12.14
CA ALA A 734 13.88 24.30 11.05
C ALA A 734 13.09 25.04 9.98
N SER A 735 13.67 25.25 8.81
CA SER A 735 12.94 25.79 7.65
C SER A 735 11.95 24.77 7.12
N ALA A 736 10.96 25.26 6.36
CA ALA A 736 9.97 24.41 5.70
C ALA A 736 10.66 23.37 4.82
N ASP A 737 10.27 22.12 4.95
CA ASP A 737 10.70 20.97 4.14
C ASP A 737 12.25 20.91 3.93
N SER A 738 13.00 21.00 5.03
CA SER A 738 14.46 21.16 5.00
C SER A 738 15.19 20.11 5.82
N THR A 739 16.52 20.08 5.66
CA THR A 739 17.45 19.34 6.52
C THR A 739 18.55 20.29 6.99
N ALA A 740 18.96 20.17 8.24
CA ALA A 740 20.03 21.00 8.82
C ALA A 740 20.98 20.16 9.65
N LYS A 741 22.27 20.19 9.33
CA LYS A 741 23.34 19.67 10.19
C LYS A 741 23.50 20.61 11.38
N VAL A 742 23.33 20.10 12.59
CA VAL A 742 23.43 20.91 13.81
C VAL A 742 24.88 20.96 14.30
N PHE A 743 25.50 19.78 14.45
CA PHE A 743 26.92 19.67 14.79
C PHE A 743 27.45 18.25 14.54
N THR A 744 28.73 18.00 14.70
CA THR A 744 29.33 16.66 14.72
C THR A 744 29.70 16.30 16.13
N LEU A 745 29.33 15.09 16.60
CA LEU A 745 29.70 14.61 17.91
C LEU A 745 31.24 14.58 18.06
N PRO A 746 31.81 15.13 19.15
CA PRO A 746 33.23 15.00 19.41
C PRO A 746 33.57 13.58 19.83
N ASP A 747 34.85 13.25 19.83
CA ASP A 747 35.35 12.02 20.44
C ASP A 747 35.08 12.04 21.95
N VAL A 748 34.21 11.12 22.41
CA VAL A 748 33.87 11.00 23.83
C VAL A 748 34.71 9.90 24.48
N SER A 749 35.54 10.28 25.44
CA SER A 749 36.40 9.31 26.14
C SER A 749 35.63 8.47 27.17
N GLY A 750 36.06 7.23 27.38
CA GLY A 750 35.53 6.35 28.41
C GLY A 750 34.15 5.80 28.10
N LEU A 751 33.78 5.64 26.82
CA LEU A 751 32.59 4.93 26.39
C LEU A 751 32.75 3.42 26.65
N SER A 752 31.62 2.78 27.05
CA SER A 752 31.52 1.34 27.03
C SER A 752 31.40 0.83 25.59
N ASN A 753 31.73 -0.43 25.33
CA ASN A 753 31.71 -1.00 24.00
C ASN A 753 30.32 -0.82 23.33
N THR A 754 29.23 -1.03 24.08
CA THR A 754 27.87 -0.61 23.73
C THR A 754 27.51 0.62 24.55
N TYR A 755 27.00 1.68 23.92
CA TYR A 755 26.54 2.92 24.53
C TYR A 755 25.27 3.44 23.89
N PHE A 756 24.63 4.42 24.51
CA PHE A 756 23.33 4.94 24.07
C PHE A 756 23.43 6.43 23.76
N LEU A 757 22.86 6.83 22.61
CA LEU A 757 22.70 8.23 22.20
C LEU A 757 21.23 8.60 22.28
N VAL A 758 20.92 9.67 23.00
CA VAL A 758 19.55 10.20 23.16
C VAL A 758 19.49 11.60 22.55
N LEU A 759 18.56 11.78 21.62
CA LEU A 759 18.25 13.06 21.00
C LEU A 759 16.83 13.47 21.41
N ARG A 760 16.67 14.71 21.92
CA ARG A 760 15.36 15.31 22.24
C ARG A 760 15.28 16.70 21.63
N LEU A 761 14.25 16.91 20.84
CA LEU A 761 13.94 18.21 20.24
C LEU A 761 12.75 18.81 20.97
N GLU A 762 12.94 19.97 21.56
CA GLU A 762 11.92 20.71 22.33
C GLU A 762 11.57 22.01 21.63
N ASP A 763 10.31 22.41 21.72
CA ASP A 763 9.86 23.72 21.28
C ASP A 763 10.17 24.83 22.31
N SER A 764 9.83 26.07 21.99
CA SER A 764 10.07 27.22 22.86
C SER A 764 9.32 27.15 24.21
N THR A 765 8.35 26.25 24.38
CA THR A 765 7.63 26.01 25.64
C THR A 765 8.24 24.90 26.48
N GLY A 766 9.26 24.20 25.95
CA GLY A 766 9.88 23.03 26.55
C GLY A 766 9.14 21.73 26.28
N LYS A 767 8.16 21.73 25.38
CA LYS A 767 7.45 20.53 24.95
C LYS A 767 8.31 19.76 23.97
N GLN A 768 8.47 18.46 24.19
CA GLN A 768 9.14 17.57 23.22
C GLN A 768 8.32 17.47 21.93
N VAL A 769 8.93 17.77 20.79
CA VAL A 769 8.32 17.75 19.45
C VAL A 769 8.98 16.73 18.51
N GLY A 770 10.12 16.14 18.94
CA GLY A 770 10.80 15.07 18.25
C GLY A 770 11.78 14.38 19.18
N SER A 771 12.09 13.11 18.96
CA SER A 771 13.09 12.39 19.74
C SER A 771 13.65 11.20 19.00
N ASN A 772 14.84 10.76 19.41
CA ASN A 772 15.43 9.52 18.92
C ASN A 772 16.29 8.86 19.97
N PHE A 773 16.41 7.53 19.90
CA PHE A 773 17.21 6.74 20.81
C PHE A 773 18.02 5.72 20.02
N TYR A 774 19.35 5.81 20.10
CA TYR A 774 20.26 4.90 19.41
C TYR A 774 21.02 4.06 20.43
N TRP A 775 21.27 2.80 20.06
CA TRP A 775 22.30 1.97 20.67
C TRP A 775 23.46 1.84 19.68
N LEU A 776 24.64 2.19 20.13
CA LEU A 776 25.81 2.33 19.28
C LEU A 776 26.96 1.49 19.87
N SER A 777 27.94 1.14 19.04
CA SER A 777 29.12 0.40 19.45
C SER A 777 30.37 1.18 19.13
N THR A 778 31.37 1.07 20.01
CA THR A 778 32.73 1.55 19.72
C THR A 778 33.45 0.69 18.68
N LYS A 779 32.98 -0.53 18.43
CA LYS A 779 33.42 -1.38 17.33
C LYS A 779 32.70 -0.98 16.05
N PRO A 780 33.40 -0.50 15.01
CA PRO A 780 32.78 -0.05 13.80
C PRO A 780 32.13 -1.22 13.02
N GLU A 781 30.96 -0.96 12.47
CA GLU A 781 30.30 -1.84 11.50
C GLU A 781 30.76 -1.46 10.09
N VAL A 782 31.32 -2.42 9.34
CA VAL A 782 31.96 -2.18 8.04
C VAL A 782 31.30 -3.03 6.97
N VAL A 783 30.85 -2.39 5.91
CA VAL A 783 30.22 -3.03 4.74
C VAL A 783 31.30 -3.49 3.76
N ASP A 784 31.20 -4.71 3.23
CA ASP A 784 32.08 -5.26 2.20
C ASP A 784 31.51 -4.98 0.80
N TRP A 785 31.71 -3.75 0.32
CA TRP A 785 31.22 -3.32 -1.00
C TRP A 785 31.77 -4.16 -2.15
N ALA A 786 32.98 -4.73 -2.01
CA ALA A 786 33.60 -5.52 -3.07
C ALA A 786 32.88 -6.86 -3.33
N LYS A 787 32.10 -7.32 -2.36
CA LYS A 787 31.31 -8.54 -2.45
C LYS A 787 29.81 -8.30 -2.66
N SER A 788 29.40 -7.07 -2.98
CA SER A 788 28.01 -6.76 -3.28
C SER A 788 27.52 -7.56 -4.49
N THR A 789 26.28 -8.03 -4.38
CA THR A 789 25.49 -8.61 -5.47
C THR A 789 24.27 -7.74 -5.73
N TRP A 790 23.43 -8.13 -6.67
CA TRP A 790 22.20 -7.40 -6.95
C TRP A 790 21.21 -7.41 -5.77
N TRP A 791 21.28 -8.40 -4.88
CA TRP A 791 20.32 -8.62 -3.80
C TRP A 791 20.89 -8.46 -2.39
N MET A 792 22.22 -8.48 -2.22
CA MET A 792 22.83 -8.30 -0.90
C MET A 792 24.19 -7.60 -0.97
N THR A 793 24.56 -6.95 0.12
CA THR A 793 25.92 -6.43 0.37
C THR A 793 26.41 -6.94 1.73
N PRO A 794 27.40 -7.83 1.78
CA PRO A 794 27.85 -8.44 3.02
C PRO A 794 28.46 -7.43 3.99
N THR A 795 28.42 -7.75 5.29
CA THR A 795 29.10 -6.99 6.36
C THR A 795 30.45 -7.66 6.68
N ALA A 796 31.54 -6.90 6.58
CA ALA A 796 32.89 -7.37 6.87
C ALA A 796 33.22 -7.36 8.35
N SER A 797 32.66 -6.39 9.11
CA SER A 797 32.79 -6.27 10.57
C SER A 797 31.46 -5.80 11.13
N TYR A 798 30.97 -6.48 12.15
CA TYR A 798 29.73 -6.15 12.83
C TYR A 798 29.99 -5.30 14.07
N ALA A 799 29.08 -4.36 14.38
CA ALA A 799 28.97 -3.73 15.68
C ALA A 799 28.78 -4.79 16.77
N ASP A 800 29.22 -4.50 17.99
CA ASP A 800 29.11 -5.42 19.12
C ASP A 800 28.12 -4.88 20.15
N PHE A 801 26.98 -5.53 20.25
CA PHE A 801 25.92 -5.22 21.21
C PHE A 801 25.74 -6.34 22.25
N THR A 802 26.70 -7.26 22.37
CA THR A 802 26.59 -8.40 23.29
C THR A 802 26.47 -7.97 24.75
N ALA A 803 27.02 -6.80 25.12
CA ALA A 803 26.90 -6.22 26.44
C ALA A 803 25.45 -5.91 26.87
N ILE A 804 24.51 -5.75 25.93
CA ILE A 804 23.08 -5.56 26.23
C ILE A 804 22.54 -6.75 27.04
N SER A 805 23.05 -7.96 26.83
CA SER A 805 22.64 -9.16 27.59
C SER A 805 22.94 -9.05 29.10
N GLN A 806 23.83 -8.14 29.51
CA GLN A 806 24.19 -7.91 30.89
C GLN A 806 23.40 -6.80 31.56
N LEU A 807 22.45 -6.16 30.87
CA LEU A 807 21.57 -5.16 31.47
C LEU A 807 20.82 -5.75 32.66
N PRO A 808 20.86 -5.10 33.85
CA PRO A 808 20.09 -5.56 35.00
C PRO A 808 18.60 -5.63 34.68
N LYS A 809 17.90 -6.61 35.24
CA LYS A 809 16.43 -6.73 35.14
C LYS A 809 15.77 -5.51 35.77
N VAL A 810 14.71 -5.03 35.13
CA VAL A 810 13.96 -3.83 35.53
C VAL A 810 12.50 -4.18 35.68
N LYS A 811 11.93 -3.80 36.83
CA LYS A 811 10.49 -3.84 37.05
C LYS A 811 9.90 -2.48 36.75
N LEU A 812 9.06 -2.40 35.74
CA LEU A 812 8.36 -1.18 35.37
C LEU A 812 7.12 -0.98 36.22
N LYS A 813 6.75 0.27 36.46
CA LYS A 813 5.44 0.62 36.98
C LYS A 813 4.54 1.03 35.82
N VAL A 814 3.53 0.21 35.54
CA VAL A 814 2.55 0.42 34.49
C VAL A 814 1.18 0.64 35.08
N THR A 815 0.49 1.68 34.62
CA THR A 815 -0.92 1.92 34.93
C THR A 815 -1.62 2.34 33.66
N ASP A 816 -2.86 1.91 33.51
CA ASP A 816 -3.66 2.20 32.32
C ASP A 816 -5.08 2.64 32.67
N ARG A 817 -5.70 3.32 31.73
CA ARG A 817 -7.13 3.61 31.68
C ARG A 817 -7.61 3.58 30.25
N THR A 818 -8.78 3.03 30.03
CA THR A 818 -9.40 2.99 28.70
C THR A 818 -10.64 3.83 28.66
N GLU A 819 -10.77 4.65 27.64
CA GLU A 819 -12.00 5.38 27.32
C GLU A 819 -12.54 4.97 25.96
N ARG A 820 -13.86 5.03 25.80
CA ARG A 820 -14.51 4.76 24.52
C ARG A 820 -14.92 6.08 23.85
N LYS A 821 -14.50 6.27 22.58
CA LYS A 821 -14.89 7.41 21.73
C LYS A 821 -15.61 6.90 20.49
N GLY A 822 -16.93 6.80 20.55
CA GLY A 822 -17.73 6.25 19.45
C GLY A 822 -17.43 4.76 19.22
N GLU A 823 -16.90 4.42 18.06
CA GLU A 823 -16.51 3.05 17.71
C GLU A 823 -15.08 2.70 18.11
N GLU A 824 -14.28 3.66 18.54
CA GLU A 824 -12.92 3.45 19.00
C GLU A 824 -12.82 3.37 20.53
N SER A 825 -11.90 2.53 20.99
CA SER A 825 -11.38 2.54 22.34
C SER A 825 -9.98 3.12 22.32
N ILE A 826 -9.67 3.97 23.30
CA ILE A 826 -8.35 4.56 23.51
C ILE A 826 -7.87 4.15 24.90
N THR A 827 -6.79 3.39 24.94
CA THR A 827 -6.11 3.03 26.18
C THR A 827 -4.93 3.97 26.40
N HIS A 828 -4.95 4.71 27.48
CA HIS A 828 -3.89 5.57 27.96
C HIS A 828 -3.01 4.78 28.90
N VAL A 829 -1.75 4.65 28.61
CA VAL A 829 -0.77 3.90 29.40
C VAL A 829 0.23 4.87 29.98
N THR A 830 0.37 4.87 31.30
CA THR A 830 1.48 5.53 31.98
C THR A 830 2.52 4.47 32.34
N ILE A 831 3.74 4.62 31.83
CA ILE A 831 4.86 3.74 32.11
C ILE A 831 6.01 4.51 32.78
N GLU A 832 6.56 3.96 33.85
CA GLU A 832 7.64 4.58 34.64
C GLU A 832 8.73 3.55 34.91
N ASN A 833 10.00 3.96 34.73
CA ASN A 833 11.16 3.21 35.15
C ASN A 833 11.67 3.71 36.51
N PRO A 834 11.29 3.13 37.64
CA PRO A 834 11.73 3.58 38.96
C PRO A 834 13.12 3.10 39.32
N SER A 835 13.78 2.30 38.51
CA SER A 835 15.08 1.69 38.76
C SER A 835 16.23 2.65 38.47
N LYS A 836 17.47 2.22 38.78
CA LYS A 836 18.72 2.94 38.46
C LYS A 836 19.33 2.45 37.12
N SER A 837 18.70 1.52 36.45
CA SER A 837 19.16 0.91 35.19
C SER A 837 18.25 1.31 34.02
N LEU A 838 18.76 1.26 32.81
CA LEU A 838 17.98 1.46 31.60
C LEU A 838 16.93 0.33 31.46
N ALA A 839 15.68 0.68 31.22
CA ALA A 839 14.68 -0.24 30.70
C ALA A 839 14.76 -0.20 29.17
N PHE A 840 15.24 -1.27 28.57
CA PHE A 840 15.62 -1.28 27.16
C PHE A 840 14.62 -2.05 26.30
N PHE A 841 14.24 -1.42 25.18
CA PHE A 841 13.43 -1.98 24.10
C PHE A 841 12.10 -2.59 24.61
N VAL A 842 11.33 -1.76 25.32
CA VAL A 842 10.06 -2.12 25.95
C VAL A 842 8.95 -2.19 24.90
N ARG A 843 8.31 -3.35 24.82
CA ARG A 843 7.09 -3.56 24.01
C ARG A 843 5.86 -3.51 24.89
N LEU A 844 4.86 -2.76 24.46
CA LEU A 844 3.52 -2.69 25.05
C LEU A 844 2.53 -3.46 24.17
N LYS A 845 1.60 -4.19 24.79
CA LYS A 845 0.45 -4.84 24.14
C LYS A 845 -0.83 -4.49 24.88
N VAL A 846 -1.95 -4.51 24.17
CA VAL A 846 -3.28 -4.49 24.76
C VAL A 846 -3.95 -5.82 24.47
N ASP A 847 -4.27 -6.58 25.50
CA ASP A 847 -4.84 -7.91 25.41
C ASP A 847 -6.34 -7.91 25.77
N LYS A 848 -7.09 -8.90 25.29
CA LYS A 848 -8.51 -9.16 25.62
C LYS A 848 -8.61 -9.82 27.01
N GLY A 849 -8.26 -9.07 28.07
CA GLY A 849 -8.17 -9.57 29.45
C GLY A 849 -6.82 -10.23 29.76
N ALA A 850 -6.66 -10.61 31.04
CA ALA A 850 -5.44 -11.21 31.55
C ALA A 850 -5.03 -12.46 30.75
N LYS A 851 -3.84 -12.43 30.14
CA LYS A 851 -3.32 -13.52 29.27
C LYS A 851 -4.24 -13.84 28.08
N GLY A 852 -5.05 -12.86 27.65
CA GLY A 852 -5.89 -12.98 26.46
C GLY A 852 -5.10 -12.83 25.17
N GLU A 853 -5.82 -12.85 24.06
CA GLU A 853 -5.25 -12.55 22.76
C GLU A 853 -4.98 -11.04 22.61
N GLU A 854 -3.89 -10.68 21.98
CA GLU A 854 -3.60 -9.30 21.62
C GLU A 854 -4.71 -8.71 20.73
N ILE A 855 -5.14 -7.49 21.02
CA ILE A 855 -6.12 -6.78 20.22
C ILE A 855 -5.42 -6.28 18.96
N LEU A 856 -5.90 -6.71 17.80
CA LEU A 856 -5.39 -6.31 16.49
C LEU A 856 -6.56 -5.98 15.54
N PRO A 857 -6.38 -5.00 14.66
CA PRO A 857 -5.26 -4.06 14.57
C PRO A 857 -5.27 -3.03 15.69
N VAL A 858 -4.08 -2.61 16.11
CA VAL A 858 -3.87 -1.59 17.14
C VAL A 858 -2.91 -0.51 16.64
N VAL A 859 -3.24 0.75 16.89
CA VAL A 859 -2.37 1.89 16.60
C VAL A 859 -1.82 2.42 17.91
N TRP A 860 -0.52 2.26 18.13
CA TRP A 860 0.21 2.81 19.26
C TRP A 860 0.85 4.15 18.89
N GLU A 861 0.77 5.13 19.78
CA GLU A 861 1.50 6.39 19.63
C GLU A 861 3.00 6.15 19.51
N ASP A 862 3.55 5.28 20.36
CA ASP A 862 4.94 4.82 20.35
C ASP A 862 5.03 3.40 20.94
N ASN A 863 6.05 2.63 20.56
CA ASN A 863 6.30 1.30 21.10
C ASN A 863 7.77 0.90 20.87
N TYR A 864 8.21 -0.23 21.47
CA TYR A 864 9.62 -0.64 21.47
C TYR A 864 10.53 0.48 21.97
N ILE A 865 10.10 1.14 23.06
CA ILE A 865 10.73 2.30 23.65
C ILE A 865 11.82 1.91 24.66
N SER A 866 12.73 2.86 24.93
CA SER A 866 13.69 2.73 26.03
C SER A 866 13.47 3.85 27.04
N LEU A 867 13.54 3.54 28.33
CA LEU A 867 13.32 4.49 29.42
C LEU A 867 14.56 4.58 30.29
N LEU A 868 15.13 5.78 30.38
CA LEU A 868 16.23 6.10 31.30
C LEU A 868 15.78 5.93 32.77
N PRO A 869 16.73 5.79 33.73
CA PRO A 869 16.41 5.79 35.15
C PRO A 869 15.54 6.97 35.56
N GLY A 870 14.42 6.68 36.24
CA GLY A 870 13.46 7.68 36.69
C GLY A 870 12.55 8.28 35.58
N GLU A 871 12.70 7.85 34.33
CA GLU A 871 11.87 8.37 33.23
C GLU A 871 10.45 7.83 33.31
N LYS A 872 9.49 8.72 33.03
CA LYS A 872 8.06 8.41 32.94
C LYS A 872 7.53 8.88 31.61
N ARG A 873 6.69 8.08 30.95
CA ARG A 873 5.98 8.42 29.70
C ARG A 873 4.50 8.08 29.79
N GLU A 874 3.72 8.85 29.05
CA GLU A 874 2.33 8.54 28.73
C GLU A 874 2.25 8.20 27.25
N ILE A 875 1.60 7.07 26.91
CA ILE A 875 1.51 6.53 25.56
C ILE A 875 0.08 6.06 25.34
N THR A 876 -0.46 6.29 24.16
CA THR A 876 -1.82 5.87 23.82
C THR A 876 -1.83 4.72 22.83
N ALA A 877 -2.84 3.84 22.97
CA ALA A 877 -3.19 2.80 21.99
C ALA A 877 -4.64 3.00 21.56
N SER A 878 -4.90 3.03 20.24
CA SER A 878 -6.26 3.12 19.71
C SER A 878 -6.60 1.89 18.87
N TYR A 879 -7.81 1.37 19.04
CA TYR A 879 -8.33 0.19 18.37
C TYR A 879 -9.86 0.23 18.33
N ARG A 880 -10.47 -0.56 17.45
CA ARG A 880 -11.93 -0.65 17.40
C ARG A 880 -12.48 -1.29 18.68
N ALA A 881 -13.51 -0.67 19.25
CA ALA A 881 -14.18 -1.21 20.44
C ALA A 881 -14.82 -2.59 20.19
N SER A 882 -15.18 -2.91 18.95
CA SER A 882 -15.69 -4.22 18.56
C SER A 882 -14.65 -5.33 18.72
N GLU A 883 -13.36 -5.04 18.56
CA GLU A 883 -12.28 -6.02 18.72
C GLU A 883 -12.14 -6.50 20.17
N LEU A 884 -12.47 -5.62 21.11
CA LEU A 884 -12.46 -5.96 22.54
C LEU A 884 -13.62 -6.89 22.93
N GLY A 885 -14.77 -6.78 22.25
CA GLY A 885 -15.99 -7.52 22.60
C GLY A 885 -16.48 -7.19 24.02
N ALA A 886 -16.70 -8.22 24.82
CA ALA A 886 -17.10 -8.10 26.23
C ALA A 886 -15.91 -8.12 27.20
N ALA A 887 -14.68 -8.30 26.72
CA ALA A 887 -13.48 -8.35 27.55
C ALA A 887 -13.12 -6.95 28.10
N LYS A 888 -12.34 -6.91 29.18
CA LYS A 888 -11.67 -5.69 29.61
C LYS A 888 -10.29 -5.66 29.00
N PRO A 889 -9.84 -4.49 28.50
CA PRO A 889 -8.48 -4.38 28.01
C PRO A 889 -7.49 -4.53 29.18
N GLU A 890 -6.37 -5.17 28.93
CA GLU A 890 -5.26 -5.29 29.86
C GLU A 890 -3.95 -4.98 29.14
N VAL A 891 -3.14 -4.11 29.76
CA VAL A 891 -1.85 -3.73 29.19
C VAL A 891 -0.75 -4.64 29.72
N GLU A 892 -0.04 -5.30 28.81
CA GLU A 892 1.18 -6.03 29.10
C GLU A 892 2.40 -5.22 28.64
N ALA A 893 3.41 -5.11 29.51
CA ALA A 893 4.70 -4.56 29.17
C ALA A 893 5.76 -5.66 29.25
N SER A 894 6.49 -5.84 28.16
CA SER A 894 7.62 -6.76 28.05
C SER A 894 8.81 -6.04 27.44
N GLY A 895 9.97 -6.66 27.35
CA GLY A 895 11.14 -6.02 26.76
C GLY A 895 12.42 -6.80 27.02
N TRP A 896 13.54 -6.24 26.55
CA TRP A 896 14.81 -6.95 26.65
C TRP A 896 15.19 -7.35 28.09
N ASN A 897 15.16 -6.40 28.98
CA ASN A 897 15.52 -6.62 30.39
C ASN A 897 14.36 -6.34 31.35
N ILE A 898 13.12 -6.48 30.91
CA ILE A 898 11.91 -6.28 31.71
C ILE A 898 11.52 -7.60 32.40
N GLU A 899 11.09 -7.51 33.71
CA GLU A 899 10.61 -8.62 34.52
C GLU A 899 9.17 -8.42 35.01
#